data_52138cbee8930a6001a995f658e52173
#
_entry.id   52138cbee8930a6001a995f658e52173
#
_cell.length_a   1.000
_cell.length_b   1.000
_cell.length_c   1.000
_cell.angle_alpha   90.00
_cell.angle_beta   90.00
_cell.angle_gamma   90.00
#
_symmetry.space_group_name_H-M   'P 1'
#
loop_
_entity.id
_entity.type
_entity.pdbx_description
1 polymer ?
#
loop_
_entity_poly.entity_id
_entity_poly.type
_entity_poly.pdbx_seq_one_letter_code
_entity_poly.pdbx_strand_id
1 'polypeptide(L)'
;MGVRKAKTRAGAKGASPVLALPPDIDKGTRRKLGQLIDIELAKAKGEDPPAPRPFRFRFHLVPLCWLAAGLAGLTVHGGMIAVLTGLIGTAITVASTRERGRFPRRYNQGMAAWSALWFQAFAWWGSGWWTAVYLAGWLVPACLWWEHYRWRGPAPEPAVPDRSVEITWARLCAANKWAADLGERIDLGAGAAQWPINCDGISTHIGKITARRQEVAAAFHKGLTSCYTEPDPRADDESRGLLTILPRGVLDEPRLWDGQGIDLDTGLALIGRFPDGMPVRERYFVRGVGGGVKHTIIAGCDGSGKTGLIDMGLCISAASGIIAPVILDPQEGQALPAWRDVVPYAAGVDECMTYLRGLHAAMFERSAELAGLHWTHPRSGKRVKGYGFYDYWMIAASRAEAAGLDPAELTEGELAAYALPIIEITIDESPILLAMKGAPALLLDILKLGRKVGFRVRLAVQVPSIKELGGSGELRSILVGGNVICFRTGDKVSNGMANIPANPNELPKFWRNGKPTVGLGFAATGDAVPRPSVTMRADYVDDPYSYAEEAQVRAPDDGVTWRIDKVLKQADADAADLQAQAADQAQVQLGILAMLARPKTAGQLISESTWKPSEIVDALKVLTDAGKIRETQDLIHKVET
;
A
#
# COMPACT_ATOMS: atom_id res chain seq x y z
N MET A 1 -28.11 -63.02 -14.41
CA MET A 1 -27.05 -63.49 -15.33
C MET A 1 -25.89 -62.51 -15.29
N GLY A 2 -24.83 -62.92 -14.65
CA GLY A 2 -23.45 -62.78 -15.01
C GLY A 2 -22.78 -61.41 -14.75
N VAL A 3 -22.58 -61.01 -13.48
CA VAL A 3 -21.61 -59.94 -13.12
C VAL A 3 -20.24 -60.58 -12.94
N ARG A 4 -19.31 -60.33 -13.84
CA ARG A 4 -17.89 -60.70 -13.68
C ARG A 4 -17.17 -59.64 -12.87
N LYS A 5 -16.77 -59.99 -11.63
CA LYS A 5 -15.83 -59.27 -10.80
C LYS A 5 -14.45 -59.25 -11.44
N ALA A 6 -13.92 -58.07 -11.76
CA ALA A 6 -12.52 -57.86 -12.10
C ALA A 6 -11.72 -57.69 -10.80
N LYS A 7 -10.77 -58.57 -10.57
CA LYS A 7 -9.79 -58.55 -9.47
C LYS A 7 -8.80 -57.40 -9.69
N THR A 8 -8.77 -56.44 -8.78
CA THR A 8 -7.70 -55.48 -8.64
C THR A 8 -6.43 -56.17 -8.15
N ARG A 9 -5.39 -56.18 -8.96
CA ARG A 9 -4.03 -56.54 -8.57
C ARG A 9 -3.39 -55.30 -7.95
N ALA A 10 -3.14 -55.31 -6.65
CA ALA A 10 -2.23 -54.41 -5.97
C ALA A 10 -0.77 -54.77 -6.34
N GLY A 11 0.06 -53.76 -6.52
CA GLY A 11 1.51 -53.90 -6.52
C GLY A 11 2.21 -53.49 -7.81
N ALA A 12 2.37 -52.18 -8.04
CA ALA A 12 3.49 -51.69 -8.83
C ALA A 12 4.09 -50.50 -8.07
N LYS A 13 5.27 -50.74 -7.47
CA LYS A 13 6.16 -49.74 -6.94
C LYS A 13 6.45 -48.70 -8.02
N GLY A 14 6.25 -47.40 -7.71
CA GLY A 14 6.48 -46.31 -8.61
C GLY A 14 7.92 -46.26 -9.12
N ALA A 15 8.09 -46.56 -10.38
CA ALA A 15 9.26 -46.20 -11.15
C ALA A 15 9.06 -44.75 -11.58
N SER A 16 9.88 -43.83 -11.06
CA SER A 16 9.98 -42.46 -11.58
C SER A 16 10.24 -42.51 -13.08
N PRO A 17 9.61 -41.66 -13.90
CA PRO A 17 9.91 -41.58 -15.31
C PRO A 17 11.37 -41.12 -15.46
N VAL A 18 12.25 -42.04 -15.88
CA VAL A 18 13.58 -41.70 -16.33
C VAL A 18 13.40 -40.87 -17.60
N LEU A 19 13.64 -39.58 -17.52
CA LEU A 19 13.72 -38.68 -18.68
C LEU A 19 14.85 -39.19 -19.58
N ALA A 20 14.53 -39.95 -20.62
CA ALA A 20 15.47 -40.35 -21.65
C ALA A 20 15.90 -39.09 -22.41
N LEU A 21 17.16 -38.71 -22.27
CA LEU A 21 17.75 -37.57 -22.97
C LEU A 21 17.84 -37.88 -24.48
N PRO A 22 17.56 -36.91 -25.37
CA PRO A 22 17.71 -37.08 -26.81
C PRO A 22 19.11 -37.57 -27.19
N PRO A 23 19.25 -38.44 -28.22
CA PRO A 23 20.53 -39.06 -28.60
C PRO A 23 21.59 -38.07 -29.11
N ASP A 24 21.20 -36.91 -29.58
CA ASP A 24 22.07 -35.94 -30.29
C ASP A 24 22.78 -34.91 -29.39
N ILE A 25 22.74 -35.09 -28.09
CA ILE A 25 23.41 -34.14 -27.15
C ILE A 25 24.88 -34.56 -26.99
N ASP A 26 25.80 -33.60 -27.18
CA ASP A 26 27.23 -33.81 -26.97
C ASP A 26 27.53 -34.31 -25.54
N LYS A 27 28.63 -35.08 -25.39
CA LYS A 27 29.02 -35.70 -24.09
C LYS A 27 29.19 -34.70 -22.96
N GLY A 28 29.60 -33.44 -23.25
CA GLY A 28 29.79 -32.39 -22.27
C GLY A 28 28.46 -31.85 -21.73
N THR A 29 27.50 -31.63 -22.62
CA THR A 29 26.15 -31.17 -22.28
C THR A 29 25.35 -32.26 -21.57
N ARG A 30 25.50 -33.54 -22.00
CA ARG A 30 24.87 -34.70 -21.32
C ARG A 30 25.35 -34.83 -19.86
N ARG A 31 26.63 -34.60 -19.61
CA ARG A 31 27.23 -34.67 -18.24
C ARG A 31 26.74 -33.50 -17.37
N LYS A 32 26.57 -32.29 -17.93
CA LYS A 32 26.04 -31.13 -17.22
C LYS A 32 24.56 -31.30 -16.89
N LEU A 33 23.77 -31.83 -17.82
CA LEU A 33 22.34 -32.11 -17.60
C LEU A 33 22.14 -33.18 -16.53
N GLY A 34 22.98 -34.24 -16.51
CA GLY A 34 22.98 -35.26 -15.45
C GLY A 34 23.23 -34.67 -14.08
N GLN A 35 24.18 -33.75 -13.95
CA GLN A 35 24.45 -33.06 -12.68
C GLN A 35 23.31 -32.14 -12.23
N LEU A 36 22.64 -31.48 -13.15
CA LEU A 36 21.45 -30.65 -12.85
C LEU A 36 20.27 -31.51 -12.40
N ILE A 37 20.07 -32.66 -13.04
CA ILE A 37 19.03 -33.63 -12.65
C ILE A 37 19.31 -34.17 -11.25
N ASP A 38 20.57 -34.50 -10.93
CA ASP A 38 20.97 -34.98 -9.60
C ASP A 38 20.76 -33.93 -8.51
N ILE A 39 21.02 -32.64 -8.80
CA ILE A 39 20.78 -31.50 -7.88
C ILE A 39 19.27 -31.31 -7.66
N GLU A 40 18.46 -31.35 -8.71
CA GLU A 40 17.02 -31.18 -8.58
C GLU A 40 16.34 -32.40 -7.89
N LEU A 41 16.86 -33.61 -8.10
CA LEU A 41 16.43 -34.81 -7.39
C LEU A 41 16.77 -34.75 -5.88
N ALA A 42 17.96 -34.25 -5.53
CA ALA A 42 18.34 -34.05 -4.13
C ALA A 42 17.46 -33.01 -3.45
N LYS A 43 17.19 -31.88 -4.11
CA LYS A 43 16.26 -30.86 -3.62
C LYS A 43 14.83 -31.40 -3.44
N ALA A 44 14.34 -32.20 -4.39
CA ALA A 44 13.02 -32.81 -4.32
C ALA A 44 12.88 -33.83 -3.17
N LYS A 45 14.00 -34.42 -2.74
CA LYS A 45 14.07 -35.35 -1.60
C LYS A 45 14.34 -34.66 -0.26
N GLY A 46 14.56 -33.33 -0.26
CA GLY A 46 14.97 -32.60 0.95
C GLY A 46 16.39 -32.90 1.41
N GLU A 47 17.22 -33.49 0.54
CA GLU A 47 18.64 -33.78 0.77
C GLU A 47 19.47 -32.58 0.33
N ASP A 48 20.58 -32.31 1.03
CA ASP A 48 21.52 -31.27 0.61
C ASP A 48 22.08 -31.62 -0.77
N PRO A 49 22.10 -30.70 -1.73
CA PRO A 49 22.64 -30.95 -3.05
C PRO A 49 24.12 -31.39 -2.93
N PRO A 50 24.54 -32.39 -3.71
CA PRO A 50 25.92 -32.88 -3.67
C PRO A 50 26.85 -31.70 -3.89
N ALA A 51 27.76 -31.49 -2.95
CA ALA A 51 28.73 -30.38 -2.97
C ALA A 51 29.44 -30.38 -4.33
N PRO A 52 29.53 -29.26 -5.04
CA PRO A 52 30.23 -29.21 -6.32
C PRO A 52 31.63 -29.70 -6.09
N ARG A 53 32.04 -30.74 -6.86
CA ARG A 53 33.35 -31.36 -6.75
C ARG A 53 34.42 -30.27 -6.73
N PRO A 54 35.35 -30.27 -5.75
CA PRO A 54 36.18 -29.11 -5.49
C PRO A 54 37.09 -28.85 -6.70
N PHE A 55 36.72 -27.81 -7.45
CA PHE A 55 37.56 -27.13 -8.44
C PHE A 55 38.87 -26.65 -7.83
N ARG A 56 38.96 -26.74 -6.51
CA ARG A 56 40.00 -26.27 -5.59
C ARG A 56 41.35 -26.89 -5.78
N PHE A 57 41.46 -28.15 -6.22
CA PHE A 57 42.73 -28.83 -6.38
C PHE A 57 43.52 -28.40 -7.62
N ARG A 58 42.85 -27.92 -8.66
CA ARG A 58 43.52 -27.55 -9.92
C ARG A 58 44.41 -26.33 -9.81
N PHE A 59 44.09 -25.36 -8.96
CA PHE A 59 44.93 -24.16 -8.77
C PHE A 59 46.25 -24.43 -8.03
N HIS A 60 46.29 -25.49 -7.26
CA HIS A 60 47.53 -25.91 -6.56
C HIS A 60 48.32 -26.94 -7.34
N LEU A 61 47.76 -27.53 -8.40
CA LEU A 61 48.46 -28.56 -9.19
C LEU A 61 49.69 -28.03 -9.89
N VAL A 62 49.66 -26.84 -10.45
CA VAL A 62 50.81 -26.25 -11.17
C VAL A 62 51.99 -25.96 -10.21
N PRO A 63 51.80 -25.23 -9.09
CA PRO A 63 52.87 -25.01 -8.12
C PRO A 63 53.37 -26.29 -7.48
N LEU A 64 52.49 -27.28 -7.21
CA LEU A 64 52.89 -28.58 -6.66
C LEU A 64 53.69 -29.41 -7.65
N CYS A 65 53.36 -29.42 -8.94
CA CYS A 65 54.12 -30.10 -9.97
C CYS A 65 55.52 -29.47 -10.12
N TRP A 66 55.65 -28.15 -10.06
CA TRP A 66 56.92 -27.46 -10.11
C TRP A 66 57.77 -27.72 -8.85
N LEU A 67 57.16 -27.76 -7.67
CA LEU A 67 57.85 -28.11 -6.42
C LEU A 67 58.34 -29.54 -6.47
N ALA A 68 57.52 -30.49 -6.92
CA ALA A 68 57.93 -31.90 -7.09
C ALA A 68 59.04 -32.05 -8.12
N ALA A 69 58.98 -31.31 -9.24
CA ALA A 69 60.04 -31.32 -10.25
C ALA A 69 61.37 -30.73 -9.70
N GLY A 70 61.27 -29.66 -8.89
CA GLY A 70 62.43 -29.08 -8.21
C GLY A 70 63.10 -30.03 -7.19
N LEU A 71 62.29 -30.74 -6.38
CA LEU A 71 62.75 -31.73 -5.42
C LEU A 71 63.33 -32.96 -6.10
N ALA A 72 62.77 -33.42 -7.22
CA ALA A 72 63.33 -34.51 -8.02
C ALA A 72 64.62 -34.10 -8.70
N GLY A 73 64.81 -32.83 -9.04
CA GLY A 73 66.05 -32.29 -9.60
C GLY A 73 67.23 -32.27 -8.62
N LEU A 74 67.00 -32.39 -7.30
CA LEU A 74 68.03 -32.53 -6.28
C LEU A 74 68.80 -33.84 -6.39
N THR A 75 68.23 -34.84 -7.04
CA THR A 75 68.83 -36.21 -7.14
C THR A 75 69.60 -36.45 -8.46
N VAL A 76 69.51 -35.53 -9.44
CA VAL A 76 70.09 -35.76 -10.78
C VAL A 76 70.78 -34.48 -11.29
N HIS A 77 72.07 -34.51 -11.38
CA HIS A 77 72.90 -33.47 -11.99
C HIS A 77 72.76 -33.52 -13.52
N GLY A 78 72.00 -32.59 -14.12
CA GLY A 78 71.97 -32.48 -15.57
C GLY A 78 71.05 -31.40 -16.13
N GLY A 79 71.62 -30.42 -16.83
CA GLY A 79 70.92 -29.29 -17.46
C GLY A 79 69.81 -29.71 -18.46
N MET A 80 69.82 -30.91 -19.02
CA MET A 80 68.87 -31.41 -19.96
C MET A 80 67.49 -31.72 -19.32
N ILE A 81 67.55 -32.20 -18.05
CA ILE A 81 66.30 -32.48 -17.29
C ILE A 81 65.61 -31.18 -16.88
N ALA A 82 66.35 -30.12 -16.61
CA ALA A 82 65.81 -28.80 -16.30
C ALA A 82 65.11 -28.21 -17.50
N VAL A 83 65.61 -28.38 -18.69
CA VAL A 83 64.94 -27.89 -19.95
C VAL A 83 63.70 -28.71 -20.23
N LEU A 84 63.73 -30.04 -20.09
CA LEU A 84 62.51 -30.90 -20.31
C LEU A 84 61.41 -30.61 -19.31
N THR A 85 61.76 -30.48 -18.01
CA THR A 85 60.75 -30.13 -16.99
C THR A 85 60.21 -28.71 -17.16
N GLY A 86 61.01 -27.76 -17.64
CA GLY A 86 60.55 -26.42 -18.03
C GLY A 86 59.59 -26.43 -19.18
N LEU A 87 59.84 -27.23 -20.22
CA LEU A 87 58.95 -27.38 -21.37
C LEU A 87 57.63 -28.05 -20.99
N ILE A 88 57.67 -29.10 -20.17
CA ILE A 88 56.48 -29.81 -19.66
C ILE A 88 55.63 -28.87 -18.78
N GLY A 89 56.24 -28.12 -17.89
CA GLY A 89 55.59 -27.16 -17.04
C GLY A 89 54.92 -26.03 -17.85
N THR A 90 55.60 -25.55 -18.89
CA THR A 90 55.02 -24.55 -19.82
C THR A 90 53.85 -25.13 -20.58
N ALA A 91 53.94 -26.36 -21.06
CA ALA A 91 52.84 -27.04 -21.75
C ALA A 91 51.61 -27.25 -20.86
N ILE A 92 51.80 -27.66 -19.61
CA ILE A 92 50.72 -27.80 -18.59
C ILE A 92 50.11 -26.44 -18.30
N THR A 93 50.91 -25.37 -18.21
CA THR A 93 50.42 -24.01 -17.98
C THR A 93 49.57 -23.50 -19.15
N VAL A 94 50.04 -23.70 -20.38
CA VAL A 94 49.29 -23.33 -21.59
C VAL A 94 47.97 -24.13 -21.69
N ALA A 95 48.01 -25.43 -21.34
CA ALA A 95 46.80 -26.26 -21.33
C ALA A 95 45.80 -25.82 -20.23
N SER A 96 46.26 -25.36 -19.09
CA SER A 96 45.42 -24.87 -17.98
C SER A 96 44.82 -23.48 -18.26
N THR A 97 45.38 -22.69 -19.21
CA THR A 97 44.89 -21.36 -19.58
C THR A 97 43.65 -21.36 -20.50
N ARG A 98 43.17 -22.55 -20.92
CA ARG A 98 41.91 -22.68 -21.67
C ARG A 98 40.64 -22.40 -20.83
N GLU A 99 40.76 -22.05 -19.57
CA GLU A 99 39.64 -21.71 -18.72
C GLU A 99 39.06 -20.32 -19.05
N ARG A 100 37.71 -20.24 -19.08
CA ARG A 100 36.96 -19.03 -19.41
C ARG A 100 36.94 -18.08 -18.19
N GLY A 101 37.76 -17.06 -18.15
CA GLY A 101 37.76 -15.99 -17.15
C GLY A 101 39.05 -15.18 -17.13
N ARG A 102 38.96 -13.84 -17.09
CA ARG A 102 40.17 -12.96 -17.13
C ARG A 102 41.06 -13.11 -15.90
N PHE A 103 40.51 -13.35 -14.72
CA PHE A 103 41.24 -13.38 -13.47
C PHE A 103 41.91 -14.73 -13.19
N PRO A 104 41.25 -15.90 -13.33
CA PRO A 104 41.91 -17.20 -13.23
C PRO A 104 43.09 -17.35 -14.22
N ARG A 105 42.91 -16.80 -15.42
CA ARG A 105 43.94 -16.81 -16.45
C ARG A 105 45.20 -16.01 -16.03
N ARG A 106 45.02 -14.80 -15.47
CA ARG A 106 46.14 -13.96 -14.98
C ARG A 106 46.84 -14.57 -13.78
N TYR A 107 46.07 -15.16 -12.84
CA TYR A 107 46.65 -15.87 -11.69
C TYR A 107 47.49 -17.06 -12.13
N ASN A 108 46.97 -17.93 -13.00
CA ASN A 108 47.73 -19.09 -13.51
C ASN A 108 48.98 -18.67 -14.30
N GLN A 109 48.90 -17.61 -15.08
CA GLN A 109 50.04 -17.06 -15.80
C GLN A 109 51.10 -16.49 -14.84
N GLY A 110 50.67 -15.75 -13.80
CA GLY A 110 51.58 -15.23 -12.76
C GLY A 110 52.27 -16.32 -11.96
N MET A 111 51.49 -17.35 -11.55
CA MET A 111 52.05 -18.49 -10.80
C MET A 111 52.98 -19.35 -11.65
N ALA A 112 52.74 -19.49 -12.94
CA ALA A 112 53.61 -20.17 -13.86
C ALA A 112 54.93 -19.43 -14.06
N ALA A 113 54.87 -18.12 -14.26
CA ALA A 113 56.07 -17.27 -14.36
C ALA A 113 56.89 -17.30 -13.06
N TRP A 114 56.22 -17.21 -11.89
CA TRP A 114 56.85 -17.31 -10.57
C TRP A 114 57.54 -18.66 -10.36
N SER A 115 56.88 -19.76 -10.72
CA SER A 115 57.42 -21.11 -10.64
C SER A 115 58.64 -21.31 -11.57
N ALA A 116 58.56 -20.74 -12.77
CA ALA A 116 59.70 -20.81 -13.72
C ALA A 116 60.93 -20.03 -13.22
N LEU A 117 60.72 -18.84 -12.64
CA LEU A 117 61.80 -18.03 -12.04
C LEU A 117 62.46 -18.76 -10.86
N TRP A 118 61.63 -19.38 -9.97
CA TRP A 118 62.14 -20.16 -8.86
C TRP A 118 62.99 -21.38 -9.36
N PHE A 119 62.46 -22.07 -10.39
CA PHE A 119 63.16 -23.25 -10.95
C PHE A 119 64.49 -22.87 -11.57
N GLN A 120 64.62 -21.74 -12.26
CA GLN A 120 65.85 -21.23 -12.78
C GLN A 120 66.84 -20.87 -11.63
N ALA A 121 66.36 -20.15 -10.60
CA ALA A 121 67.14 -19.81 -9.44
C ALA A 121 67.69 -21.08 -8.71
N PHE A 122 66.82 -22.10 -8.59
CA PHE A 122 67.20 -23.40 -8.01
C PHE A 122 68.23 -24.14 -8.84
N ALA A 123 68.09 -24.12 -10.17
CA ALA A 123 69.04 -24.76 -11.07
C ALA A 123 70.47 -24.14 -11.01
N TRP A 124 70.56 -22.82 -10.77
CA TRP A 124 71.83 -22.09 -10.71
C TRP A 124 72.51 -22.08 -9.33
N TRP A 125 71.72 -22.01 -8.24
CA TRP A 125 72.22 -21.78 -6.89
C TRP A 125 71.90 -22.90 -5.88
N GLY A 126 71.20 -23.96 -6.34
CA GLY A 126 70.84 -25.07 -5.48
C GLY A 126 69.74 -24.79 -4.49
N SER A 127 69.50 -25.70 -3.51
CA SER A 127 68.49 -25.51 -2.48
C SER A 127 68.92 -24.50 -1.43
N GLY A 128 68.15 -23.50 -1.17
CA GLY A 128 68.41 -22.47 -0.18
C GLY A 128 67.18 -21.73 0.25
N TRP A 129 67.35 -20.55 0.85
CA TRP A 129 66.30 -19.67 1.29
C TRP A 129 65.31 -19.27 0.17
N TRP A 130 65.70 -19.42 -1.11
CA TRP A 130 64.85 -19.24 -2.30
C TRP A 130 63.58 -20.11 -2.28
N THR A 131 63.64 -21.31 -1.69
CA THR A 131 62.55 -22.21 -1.53
C THR A 131 61.50 -21.63 -0.58
N ALA A 132 61.94 -20.96 0.49
CA ALA A 132 61.07 -20.27 1.42
C ALA A 132 60.35 -19.05 0.73
N VAL A 133 61.09 -18.30 -0.10
CA VAL A 133 60.56 -17.20 -0.91
C VAL A 133 59.51 -17.72 -1.93
N TYR A 134 59.80 -18.84 -2.57
CA TYR A 134 58.87 -19.49 -3.47
C TYR A 134 57.57 -19.90 -2.78
N LEU A 135 57.65 -20.57 -1.62
CA LEU A 135 56.51 -20.98 -0.83
C LEU A 135 55.68 -19.78 -0.35
N ALA A 136 56.34 -18.71 0.11
CA ALA A 136 55.66 -17.48 0.49
C ALA A 136 54.95 -16.83 -0.70
N GLY A 137 55.65 -16.72 -1.85
CA GLY A 137 55.06 -16.18 -3.09
C GLY A 137 53.92 -17.02 -3.67
N TRP A 138 53.82 -18.31 -3.26
CA TRP A 138 52.70 -19.17 -3.57
C TRP A 138 51.56 -19.05 -2.55
N LEU A 139 51.88 -19.16 -1.25
CA LEU A 139 50.86 -19.19 -0.18
C LEU A 139 50.13 -17.87 -0.05
N VAL A 140 50.80 -16.72 -0.15
CA VAL A 140 50.17 -15.41 -0.01
C VAL A 140 49.12 -15.15 -1.10
N PRO A 141 49.41 -15.30 -2.40
CA PRO A 141 48.41 -15.18 -3.43
C PRO A 141 47.30 -16.23 -3.32
N ALA A 142 47.61 -17.46 -2.89
CA ALA A 142 46.62 -18.51 -2.70
C ALA A 142 45.65 -18.19 -1.54
N CYS A 143 46.17 -17.63 -0.43
CA CYS A 143 45.32 -17.18 0.68
C CYS A 143 44.44 -15.98 0.29
N LEU A 144 45.03 -14.98 -0.38
CA LEU A 144 44.25 -13.82 -0.88
C LEU A 144 43.18 -14.24 -1.89
N TRP A 145 43.51 -15.20 -2.75
CA TRP A 145 42.53 -15.79 -3.67
C TRP A 145 41.42 -16.52 -2.94
N TRP A 146 41.78 -17.32 -1.92
CA TRP A 146 40.82 -18.06 -1.10
C TRP A 146 39.87 -17.13 -0.37
N GLU A 147 40.41 -16.06 0.23
CA GLU A 147 39.62 -15.06 0.93
C GLU A 147 38.69 -14.32 -0.02
N HIS A 148 39.19 -13.89 -1.19
CA HIS A 148 38.38 -13.24 -2.21
C HIS A 148 37.24 -14.13 -2.72
N TYR A 149 37.48 -15.44 -2.89
CA TYR A 149 36.44 -16.39 -3.33
C TYR A 149 35.46 -16.76 -2.22
N ARG A 150 35.94 -16.81 -0.98
CA ARG A 150 35.10 -17.11 0.19
C ARG A 150 34.07 -16.00 0.46
N TRP A 151 34.49 -14.73 0.31
CA TRP A 151 33.65 -13.58 0.58
C TRP A 151 32.72 -13.20 -0.58
N ARG A 152 33.10 -13.45 -1.81
CA ARG A 152 32.26 -13.10 -2.98
C ARG A 152 31.37 -14.23 -3.47
N GLY A 153 31.55 -15.44 -2.95
CA GLY A 153 30.90 -16.62 -3.54
C GLY A 153 31.44 -16.91 -4.97
N PRO A 154 31.10 -18.01 -5.61
CA PRO A 154 31.23 -18.11 -7.05
C PRO A 154 30.45 -16.94 -7.63
N ALA A 155 31.10 -16.12 -8.48
CA ALA A 155 30.36 -15.16 -9.30
C ALA A 155 29.18 -15.92 -9.86
N PRO A 156 27.93 -15.42 -9.69
CA PRO A 156 26.80 -16.13 -10.22
C PRO A 156 27.18 -16.45 -11.66
N GLU A 157 27.22 -17.75 -12.00
CA GLU A 157 27.35 -18.13 -13.41
C GLU A 157 26.32 -17.27 -14.12
N PRO A 158 26.65 -16.59 -15.23
CA PRO A 158 25.63 -15.86 -15.96
C PRO A 158 24.52 -16.85 -16.12
N ALA A 159 23.43 -16.59 -15.40
CA ALA A 159 22.32 -17.52 -15.32
C ALA A 159 22.01 -17.83 -16.76
N VAL A 160 22.11 -19.10 -17.14
CA VAL A 160 21.56 -19.53 -18.44
C VAL A 160 20.17 -18.92 -18.41
N PRO A 161 19.88 -17.99 -19.33
CA PRO A 161 18.66 -17.18 -19.22
C PRO A 161 17.54 -18.17 -18.97
N ASP A 162 16.88 -18.02 -17.82
CA ASP A 162 15.85 -18.98 -17.41
C ASP A 162 14.67 -18.76 -18.36
N ARG A 163 14.77 -19.40 -19.52
CA ARG A 163 13.72 -19.37 -20.54
C ARG A 163 12.40 -19.99 -20.07
N SER A 164 12.39 -20.51 -18.84
CA SER A 164 11.17 -21.05 -18.25
C SER A 164 10.07 -19.99 -18.15
N VAL A 165 10.43 -18.74 -17.85
CA VAL A 165 9.49 -17.61 -17.80
C VAL A 165 8.96 -17.28 -19.21
N GLU A 166 9.84 -17.20 -20.21
CA GLU A 166 9.47 -16.91 -21.59
C GLU A 166 8.58 -18.02 -22.18
N ILE A 167 8.91 -19.29 -21.90
CA ILE A 167 8.12 -20.44 -22.34
C ILE A 167 6.73 -20.43 -21.67
N THR A 168 6.67 -20.16 -20.37
CA THR A 168 5.41 -20.08 -19.63
C THR A 168 4.56 -18.94 -20.15
N TRP A 169 5.17 -17.78 -20.40
CA TRP A 169 4.51 -16.61 -20.98
C TRP A 169 3.93 -16.92 -22.37
N ALA A 170 4.72 -17.51 -23.25
CA ALA A 170 4.26 -17.88 -24.60
C ALA A 170 3.07 -18.86 -24.55
N ARG A 171 3.08 -19.83 -23.62
CA ARG A 171 1.94 -20.74 -23.41
C ARG A 171 0.70 -20.00 -22.91
N LEU A 172 0.88 -19.06 -21.96
CA LEU A 172 -0.20 -18.24 -21.42
C LEU A 172 -0.80 -17.34 -22.51
N CYS A 173 0.04 -16.71 -23.33
CA CYS A 173 -0.40 -15.92 -24.48
C CYS A 173 -1.18 -16.76 -25.50
N ALA A 174 -0.70 -17.94 -25.83
CA ALA A 174 -1.41 -18.86 -26.73
C ALA A 174 -2.78 -19.27 -26.19
N ALA A 175 -2.87 -19.63 -24.90
CA ALA A 175 -4.11 -20.01 -24.24
C ALA A 175 -5.16 -18.89 -24.21
N ASN A 176 -4.71 -17.64 -24.02
CA ASN A 176 -5.58 -16.47 -23.92
C ASN A 176 -5.75 -15.70 -25.24
N LYS A 177 -5.09 -16.14 -26.31
CA LYS A 177 -5.04 -15.46 -27.61
C LYS A 177 -4.51 -14.02 -27.47
N TRP A 178 -3.45 -13.84 -26.67
CA TRP A 178 -2.76 -12.57 -26.52
C TRP A 178 -1.60 -12.49 -27.52
N ALA A 179 -1.53 -11.38 -28.24
CA ALA A 179 -0.39 -11.03 -29.07
C ALA A 179 0.55 -10.13 -28.25
N ALA A 180 1.37 -10.75 -27.40
CA ALA A 180 2.26 -10.07 -26.48
C ALA A 180 3.54 -10.88 -26.23
N ASP A 181 4.69 -10.21 -26.36
CA ASP A 181 6.02 -10.79 -26.14
C ASP A 181 6.69 -10.18 -24.92
N LEU A 182 7.61 -10.95 -24.29
CA LEU A 182 8.47 -10.45 -23.21
C LEU A 182 9.78 -9.90 -23.80
N GLY A 183 10.19 -8.74 -23.30
CA GLY A 183 11.52 -8.17 -23.54
C GLY A 183 12.59 -8.83 -22.66
N GLU A 184 13.78 -8.21 -22.65
CA GLU A 184 14.91 -8.70 -21.85
C GLU A 184 14.61 -8.60 -20.35
N ARG A 185 15.07 -9.62 -19.61
CA ARG A 185 14.97 -9.66 -18.15
C ARG A 185 15.76 -8.52 -17.51
N ILE A 186 15.10 -7.77 -16.65
CA ILE A 186 15.69 -6.76 -15.77
C ILE A 186 15.81 -7.37 -14.37
N ASP A 187 17.02 -7.47 -13.84
CA ASP A 187 17.25 -7.96 -12.49
C ASP A 187 17.04 -6.82 -11.48
N LEU A 188 16.08 -6.97 -10.58
CA LEU A 188 15.78 -6.00 -9.51
C LEU A 188 16.56 -6.29 -8.22
N GLY A 189 17.38 -7.34 -8.20
CA GLY A 189 18.12 -7.80 -7.00
C GLY A 189 17.29 -8.75 -6.12
N ALA A 190 17.97 -9.38 -5.16
CA ALA A 190 17.37 -10.33 -4.21
C ALA A 190 16.50 -11.45 -4.85
N GLY A 191 16.75 -11.78 -6.13
CA GLY A 191 15.98 -12.77 -6.88
C GLY A 191 14.67 -12.27 -7.49
N ALA A 192 14.37 -10.98 -7.35
CA ALA A 192 13.29 -10.31 -8.03
C ALA A 192 13.68 -9.97 -9.46
N ALA A 193 12.75 -10.13 -10.40
CA ALA A 193 13.01 -9.83 -11.79
C ALA A 193 11.77 -9.25 -12.48
N GLN A 194 12.01 -8.44 -13.49
CA GLN A 194 10.99 -7.77 -14.28
C GLN A 194 11.25 -7.99 -15.76
N TRP A 195 10.19 -8.12 -16.53
CA TRP A 195 10.24 -8.25 -17.98
C TRP A 195 9.32 -7.21 -18.60
N PRO A 196 9.81 -6.39 -19.54
CA PRO A 196 8.94 -5.57 -20.37
C PRO A 196 7.97 -6.45 -21.17
N ILE A 197 6.71 -6.04 -21.23
CA ILE A 197 5.67 -6.66 -22.05
C ILE A 197 5.46 -5.76 -23.27
N ASN A 198 5.52 -6.32 -24.47
CA ASN A 198 5.21 -5.64 -25.71
C ASN A 198 3.97 -6.27 -26.32
N CYS A 199 2.86 -5.57 -26.33
CA CYS A 199 1.61 -5.98 -26.96
C CYS A 199 1.55 -5.47 -28.42
N ASP A 200 0.73 -6.10 -29.26
CA ASP A 200 0.49 -5.66 -30.65
C ASP A 200 -0.30 -4.34 -30.75
N GLY A 201 -0.92 -3.91 -29.66
CA GLY A 201 -1.74 -2.69 -29.58
C GLY A 201 -3.07 -2.78 -30.34
N ILE A 202 -3.31 -3.83 -31.12
CA ILE A 202 -4.51 -4.03 -31.95
C ILE A 202 -5.46 -5.01 -31.27
N SER A 203 -5.01 -6.24 -31.06
CA SER A 203 -5.81 -7.30 -30.43
C SER A 203 -5.58 -7.41 -28.93
N THR A 204 -4.43 -6.94 -28.48
CA THR A 204 -3.96 -7.04 -27.10
C THR A 204 -3.34 -5.73 -26.65
N HIS A 205 -3.77 -5.24 -25.50
CA HIS A 205 -3.20 -4.10 -24.75
C HIS A 205 -2.94 -4.52 -23.31
N ILE A 206 -2.10 -3.78 -22.60
CA ILE A 206 -1.68 -4.16 -21.25
C ILE A 206 -2.85 -4.28 -20.25
N GLY A 207 -3.85 -3.42 -20.36
CA GLY A 207 -5.06 -3.48 -19.53
C GLY A 207 -5.81 -4.80 -19.65
N LYS A 208 -5.85 -5.43 -20.85
CA LYS A 208 -6.46 -6.75 -21.07
C LYS A 208 -5.71 -7.87 -20.33
N ILE A 209 -4.38 -7.77 -20.27
CA ILE A 209 -3.51 -8.72 -19.57
C ILE A 209 -3.65 -8.52 -18.06
N THR A 210 -3.58 -7.28 -17.60
CA THR A 210 -3.70 -6.90 -16.18
C THR A 210 -5.07 -7.28 -15.59
N ALA A 211 -6.13 -7.23 -16.38
CA ALA A 211 -7.45 -7.71 -15.95
C ALA A 211 -7.48 -9.21 -15.61
N ARG A 212 -6.54 -10.01 -16.13
CA ARG A 212 -6.41 -11.46 -15.90
C ARG A 212 -5.21 -11.84 -15.03
N ARG A 213 -4.83 -10.97 -14.11
CA ARG A 213 -3.66 -11.16 -13.23
C ARG A 213 -3.66 -12.45 -12.43
N GLN A 214 -4.84 -13.00 -12.06
CA GLN A 214 -4.92 -14.30 -11.38
C GLN A 214 -4.41 -15.42 -12.28
N GLU A 215 -4.76 -15.41 -13.55
CA GLU A 215 -4.30 -16.39 -14.53
C GLU A 215 -2.79 -16.26 -14.76
N VAL A 216 -2.30 -15.01 -14.82
CA VAL A 216 -0.85 -14.73 -14.92
C VAL A 216 -0.12 -15.29 -13.70
N ALA A 217 -0.54 -14.93 -12.49
CA ALA A 217 0.11 -15.40 -11.27
C ALA A 217 0.05 -16.92 -11.12
N ALA A 218 -1.09 -17.55 -11.47
CA ALA A 218 -1.26 -19.00 -11.45
C ALA A 218 -0.34 -19.72 -12.43
N ALA A 219 -0.14 -19.18 -13.64
CA ALA A 219 0.75 -19.74 -14.66
C ALA A 219 2.21 -19.81 -14.16
N PHE A 220 2.62 -18.85 -13.34
CA PHE A 220 3.95 -18.81 -12.71
C PHE A 220 3.99 -19.50 -11.33
N HIS A 221 2.92 -20.16 -10.90
CA HIS A 221 2.81 -20.78 -9.56
C HIS A 221 3.07 -19.80 -8.40
N LYS A 222 2.66 -18.54 -8.56
CA LYS A 222 2.83 -17.45 -7.60
C LYS A 222 1.48 -16.92 -7.11
N GLY A 223 1.51 -16.15 -6.02
CA GLY A 223 0.37 -15.35 -5.57
C GLY A 223 0.37 -13.96 -6.21
N LEU A 224 -0.76 -13.26 -6.11
CA LEU A 224 -0.93 -11.88 -6.64
C LEU A 224 0.03 -10.86 -6.02
N THR A 225 0.56 -11.14 -4.84
CA THR A 225 1.57 -10.32 -4.15
C THR A 225 3.00 -10.60 -4.59
N SER A 226 3.22 -11.63 -5.42
CA SER A 226 4.56 -12.04 -5.85
C SER A 226 4.70 -12.15 -7.37
N CYS A 227 3.59 -12.06 -8.11
CA CYS A 227 3.60 -12.03 -9.58
C CYS A 227 2.46 -11.13 -10.05
N TYR A 228 2.80 -10.05 -10.75
CA TYR A 228 1.82 -9.09 -11.23
C TYR A 228 2.27 -8.44 -12.54
N THR A 229 1.30 -7.89 -13.25
CA THR A 229 1.49 -7.09 -14.45
C THR A 229 0.95 -5.69 -14.24
N GLU A 230 1.60 -4.72 -14.84
CA GLU A 230 1.21 -3.31 -14.78
C GLU A 230 1.55 -2.60 -16.09
N PRO A 231 0.92 -1.46 -16.43
CA PRO A 231 1.41 -0.58 -17.48
C PRO A 231 2.84 -0.14 -17.19
N ASP A 232 3.66 0.06 -18.23
CA ASP A 232 4.99 0.64 -18.02
C ASP A 232 4.85 2.13 -17.71
N PRO A 233 5.18 2.60 -16.50
CA PRO A 233 5.01 4.01 -16.12
C PRO A 233 5.94 4.97 -16.88
N ARG A 234 6.90 4.44 -17.65
CA ARG A 234 7.82 5.22 -18.47
C ARG A 234 7.35 5.37 -19.92
N ALA A 235 6.35 4.58 -20.31
CA ALA A 235 5.79 4.60 -21.65
C ALA A 235 4.41 5.25 -21.62
N ASP A 236 4.20 6.26 -22.44
CA ASP A 236 2.87 6.83 -22.73
C ASP A 236 2.22 6.00 -23.85
N ASP A 237 2.10 4.68 -23.62
CA ASP A 237 1.68 3.70 -24.63
C ASP A 237 1.02 2.49 -23.95
N GLU A 238 -0.26 2.32 -24.20
CA GLU A 238 -1.08 1.20 -23.69
C GLU A 238 -0.66 -0.19 -24.23
N SER A 239 0.25 -0.26 -25.20
CA SER A 239 0.83 -1.51 -25.68
C SER A 239 2.03 -1.96 -24.84
N ARG A 240 2.51 -1.13 -23.92
CA ARG A 240 3.68 -1.39 -23.09
C ARG A 240 3.31 -1.69 -21.66
N GLY A 241 3.94 -2.71 -21.10
CA GLY A 241 3.75 -3.09 -19.71
C GLY A 241 4.95 -3.79 -19.13
N LEU A 242 4.81 -4.17 -17.87
CA LEU A 242 5.83 -4.85 -17.09
C LEU A 242 5.22 -6.11 -16.45
N LEU A 243 5.92 -7.23 -16.53
CA LEU A 243 5.68 -8.44 -15.72
C LEU A 243 6.73 -8.46 -14.62
N THR A 244 6.31 -8.42 -13.37
CA THR A 244 7.21 -8.51 -12.20
C THR A 244 7.00 -9.83 -11.48
N ILE A 245 8.09 -10.56 -11.21
CA ILE A 245 8.08 -11.82 -10.45
C ILE A 245 9.06 -11.69 -9.29
N LEU A 246 8.53 -11.89 -8.07
CA LEU A 246 9.26 -11.80 -6.82
C LEU A 246 9.46 -13.20 -6.20
N PRO A 247 10.59 -13.48 -5.55
CA PRO A 247 10.82 -14.76 -4.88
C PRO A 247 9.92 -14.94 -3.65
N ARG A 248 9.73 -13.86 -2.88
CA ARG A 248 8.83 -13.76 -1.72
C ARG A 248 8.05 -12.45 -1.78
N GLY A 249 6.83 -12.43 -1.26
CA GLY A 249 6.07 -11.21 -1.08
C GLY A 249 6.65 -10.40 0.09
N VAL A 250 7.10 -9.18 -0.19
CA VAL A 250 7.51 -8.21 0.86
C VAL A 250 6.31 -7.83 1.74
N LEU A 251 5.09 -8.05 1.23
CA LEU A 251 3.85 -7.69 1.91
C LEU A 251 3.40 -8.70 2.98
N ASP A 252 4.04 -9.86 3.12
CA ASP A 252 3.64 -10.92 4.05
C ASP A 252 3.79 -10.47 5.52
N GLU A 253 4.72 -9.56 5.80
CA GLU A 253 4.93 -9.01 7.13
C GLU A 253 4.36 -7.58 7.21
N PRO A 254 3.56 -7.26 8.26
CA PRO A 254 3.08 -5.91 8.50
C PRO A 254 4.26 -5.02 8.88
N ARG A 255 4.20 -3.76 8.46
CA ARG A 255 5.20 -2.77 8.80
C ARG A 255 4.61 -1.67 9.66
N LEU A 256 5.31 -1.29 10.71
CA LEU A 256 4.97 -0.13 11.51
C LEU A 256 5.19 1.15 10.70
N TRP A 257 4.29 2.12 10.88
CA TRP A 257 4.47 3.48 10.42
C TRP A 257 5.72 4.09 11.07
N ASP A 258 6.47 4.86 10.31
CA ASP A 258 7.78 5.37 10.71
C ASP A 258 7.75 6.73 11.45
N GLY A 259 6.56 7.20 11.81
CA GLY A 259 6.38 8.47 12.52
C GLY A 259 6.42 9.71 11.63
N GLN A 260 6.60 9.56 10.31
CA GLN A 260 6.69 10.70 9.40
C GLN A 260 5.30 11.27 9.07
N GLY A 261 5.19 12.60 9.14
CA GLY A 261 4.03 13.34 8.66
C GLY A 261 4.00 13.46 7.12
N ILE A 262 3.33 14.52 6.68
CA ILE A 262 3.24 14.85 5.25
C ILE A 262 4.50 15.59 4.83
N ASP A 263 5.06 15.23 3.69
CA ASP A 263 6.05 16.06 3.01
C ASP A 263 5.37 17.36 2.54
N LEU A 264 5.71 18.46 3.17
CA LEU A 264 5.05 19.75 2.97
C LEU A 264 5.30 20.36 1.59
N ASP A 265 6.34 19.93 0.88
CA ASP A 265 6.64 20.40 -0.47
C ASP A 265 5.81 19.69 -1.52
N THR A 266 5.65 18.39 -1.37
CA THR A 266 4.91 17.56 -2.32
C THR A 266 3.46 17.34 -1.94
N GLY A 267 3.09 17.49 -0.68
CA GLY A 267 1.77 17.16 -0.15
C GLY A 267 1.50 15.65 -0.10
N LEU A 268 2.54 14.82 -0.09
CA LEU A 268 2.46 13.36 -0.08
C LEU A 268 2.81 12.81 1.31
N ALA A 269 2.10 11.78 1.75
CA ALA A 269 2.41 11.00 2.94
C ALA A 269 2.59 9.53 2.61
N LEU A 270 3.55 8.87 3.26
CA LEU A 270 3.75 7.42 3.14
C LEU A 270 2.63 6.69 3.88
N ILE A 271 1.92 5.81 3.17
CA ILE A 271 0.82 5.02 3.74
C ILE A 271 1.03 3.51 3.64
N GLY A 272 2.08 3.04 3.00
CA GLY A 272 2.33 1.61 2.80
C GLY A 272 3.36 1.31 1.74
N ARG A 273 3.36 0.06 1.26
CA ARG A 273 4.33 -0.40 0.27
C ARG A 273 3.72 -1.32 -0.77
N PHE A 274 4.32 -1.28 -1.96
CA PHE A 274 4.11 -2.24 -3.04
C PHE A 274 4.93 -3.52 -2.80
N PRO A 275 4.65 -4.62 -3.53
CA PRO A 275 5.35 -5.90 -3.36
C PRO A 275 6.87 -5.85 -3.63
N ASP A 276 7.32 -4.92 -4.44
CA ASP A 276 8.73 -4.65 -4.74
C ASP A 276 9.42 -3.74 -3.71
N GLY A 277 8.70 -3.36 -2.64
CA GLY A 277 9.19 -2.47 -1.59
C GLY A 277 9.07 -0.98 -1.88
N MET A 278 8.63 -0.61 -3.09
CA MET A 278 8.38 0.81 -3.42
C MET A 278 7.29 1.40 -2.51
N PRO A 279 7.43 2.67 -2.09
CA PRO A 279 6.47 3.32 -1.20
C PRO A 279 5.13 3.56 -1.91
N VAL A 280 4.05 3.40 -1.17
CA VAL A 280 2.71 3.89 -1.53
C VAL A 280 2.47 5.19 -0.78
N ARG A 281 2.16 6.24 -1.51
CA ARG A 281 1.92 7.56 -0.94
C ARG A 281 0.52 8.04 -1.22
N GLU A 282 -0.07 8.72 -0.25
CA GLU A 282 -1.36 9.41 -0.36
C GLU A 282 -1.11 10.91 -0.54
N ARG A 283 -1.83 11.53 -1.48
CA ARG A 283 -1.75 12.97 -1.69
C ARG A 283 -2.79 13.69 -0.84
N TYR A 284 -2.33 14.50 0.09
CA TYR A 284 -3.20 15.31 0.96
C TYR A 284 -3.57 16.64 0.31
N PHE A 285 -2.61 17.27 -0.38
CA PHE A 285 -2.80 18.53 -1.09
C PHE A 285 -1.84 18.68 -2.27
N VAL A 286 -2.11 19.67 -3.09
CA VAL A 286 -1.21 20.14 -4.16
C VAL A 286 -0.91 21.59 -3.89
N ARG A 287 0.38 21.98 -3.85
CA ARG A 287 0.81 23.35 -3.61
C ARG A 287 0.65 24.26 -4.81
N GLY A 288 0.64 25.57 -4.50
CA GLY A 288 0.71 26.64 -5.49
C GLY A 288 -0.60 26.97 -6.18
N VAL A 289 -0.49 27.81 -7.20
CA VAL A 289 -1.65 28.35 -7.94
C VAL A 289 -2.40 27.22 -8.65
N GLY A 290 -3.68 27.10 -8.38
CA GLY A 290 -4.53 26.02 -8.87
C GLY A 290 -4.51 24.75 -8.00
N GLY A 291 -3.71 24.75 -6.94
CA GLY A 291 -3.64 23.68 -5.95
C GLY A 291 -4.89 23.55 -5.09
N GLY A 292 -4.76 22.79 -4.02
CA GLY A 292 -5.83 22.56 -3.04
C GLY A 292 -5.76 21.16 -2.44
N VAL A 293 -6.60 20.91 -1.45
CA VAL A 293 -6.63 19.62 -0.75
C VAL A 293 -7.24 18.51 -1.61
N LYS A 294 -6.94 17.27 -1.25
CA LYS A 294 -7.46 16.05 -1.90
C LYS A 294 -8.29 15.24 -0.91
N HIS A 295 -9.47 14.84 -1.34
CA HIS A 295 -10.33 13.95 -0.56
C HIS A 295 -9.90 12.49 -0.71
N THR A 296 -10.27 11.65 0.27
CA THR A 296 -9.91 10.23 0.29
C THR A 296 -11.13 9.39 0.61
N ILE A 297 -11.33 8.33 -0.16
CA ILE A 297 -12.28 7.26 0.13
C ILE A 297 -11.52 5.97 0.41
N ILE A 298 -11.86 5.30 1.51
CA ILE A 298 -11.33 4.02 1.94
C ILE A 298 -12.45 2.98 1.85
N ALA A 299 -12.28 1.98 1.01
CA ALA A 299 -13.29 0.94 0.82
C ALA A 299 -12.77 -0.44 1.26
N GLY A 300 -13.65 -1.32 1.73
CA GLY A 300 -13.29 -2.69 2.08
C GLY A 300 -14.25 -3.32 3.08
N CYS A 301 -14.31 -4.65 3.10
CA CYS A 301 -15.16 -5.39 4.05
C CYS A 301 -14.62 -5.27 5.48
N ASP A 302 -15.40 -5.76 6.44
CA ASP A 302 -15.02 -5.77 7.86
C ASP A 302 -13.73 -6.55 8.09
N GLY A 303 -12.90 -6.03 9.00
CA GLY A 303 -11.59 -6.58 9.32
C GLY A 303 -10.56 -6.47 8.20
N SER A 304 -10.81 -5.70 7.14
CA SER A 304 -9.85 -5.50 6.04
C SER A 304 -8.74 -4.50 6.36
N GLY A 305 -8.90 -3.65 7.40
CA GLY A 305 -7.91 -2.67 7.84
C GLY A 305 -8.30 -1.20 7.61
N LYS A 306 -9.58 -0.89 7.34
CA LYS A 306 -10.08 0.49 7.14
C LYS A 306 -9.75 1.39 8.32
N THR A 307 -10.23 1.04 9.50
CA THR A 307 -10.03 1.83 10.74
C THR A 307 -8.54 1.98 11.07
N GLY A 308 -7.72 0.93 10.93
CA GLY A 308 -6.27 1.05 11.15
C GLY A 308 -5.58 2.02 10.17
N LEU A 309 -6.05 2.09 8.92
CA LEU A 309 -5.55 3.10 7.97
C LEU A 309 -6.04 4.51 8.34
N ILE A 310 -7.24 4.65 8.90
CA ILE A 310 -7.74 5.94 9.39
C ILE A 310 -6.92 6.40 10.60
N ASP A 311 -6.67 5.52 11.58
CA ASP A 311 -5.80 5.81 12.73
C ASP A 311 -4.42 6.28 12.28
N MET A 312 -3.79 5.56 11.37
CA MET A 312 -2.51 5.97 10.80
C MET A 312 -2.61 7.33 10.08
N GLY A 313 -3.70 7.59 9.37
CA GLY A 313 -3.95 8.87 8.73
C GLY A 313 -4.07 10.02 9.72
N LEU A 314 -4.69 9.80 10.87
CA LEU A 314 -4.77 10.77 11.97
C LEU A 314 -3.39 11.03 12.60
N CYS A 315 -2.59 9.97 12.80
CA CYS A 315 -1.19 10.10 13.23
C CYS A 315 -0.36 10.94 12.24
N ILE A 316 -0.49 10.68 10.93
CA ILE A 316 0.17 11.46 9.86
C ILE A 316 -0.29 12.92 9.91
N SER A 317 -1.59 13.18 10.10
CA SER A 317 -2.16 14.52 10.18
C SER A 317 -1.62 15.28 11.41
N ALA A 318 -1.55 14.62 12.56
CA ALA A 318 -0.95 15.17 13.78
C ALA A 318 0.53 15.48 13.60
N ALA A 319 1.31 14.54 13.06
CA ALA A 319 2.75 14.74 12.82
C ALA A 319 3.05 15.87 11.81
N SER A 320 2.09 16.23 10.94
CA SER A 320 2.29 17.29 9.93
C SER A 320 2.27 18.70 10.51
N GLY A 321 1.57 18.93 11.63
CA GLY A 321 1.39 20.24 12.27
C GLY A 321 0.53 21.25 11.51
N ILE A 322 0.08 20.95 10.30
CA ILE A 322 -0.72 21.85 9.44
C ILE A 322 -2.17 21.38 9.23
N ILE A 323 -2.52 20.20 9.73
CA ILE A 323 -3.85 19.63 9.62
C ILE A 323 -4.53 19.62 10.98
N ALA A 324 -5.78 20.04 11.00
CA ALA A 324 -6.68 19.96 12.14
C ALA A 324 -7.75 18.89 11.86
N PRO A 325 -7.62 17.69 12.45
CA PRO A 325 -8.62 16.64 12.30
C PRO A 325 -9.90 16.98 13.05
N VAL A 326 -11.04 16.59 12.46
CA VAL A 326 -12.37 16.59 13.09
C VAL A 326 -13.01 15.24 12.79
N ILE A 327 -13.46 14.52 13.80
CA ILE A 327 -13.99 13.17 13.66
C ILE A 327 -15.52 13.19 13.77
N LEU A 328 -16.19 12.55 12.85
CA LEU A 328 -17.61 12.30 12.87
C LEU A 328 -17.82 10.77 12.97
N ASP A 329 -18.20 10.31 14.16
CA ASP A 329 -18.47 8.90 14.45
C ASP A 329 -19.96 8.65 14.67
N PRO A 330 -20.68 8.16 13.64
CA PRO A 330 -22.11 7.87 13.77
C PRO A 330 -22.43 6.63 14.61
N GLN A 331 -21.41 5.93 15.16
CA GLN A 331 -21.53 4.72 15.97
C GLN A 331 -21.36 4.98 17.48
N GLU A 332 -21.87 6.08 17.98
CA GLU A 332 -21.89 6.43 19.41
C GLU A 332 -20.51 6.46 20.08
N GLY A 333 -19.46 6.82 19.34
CA GLY A 333 -18.11 6.93 19.88
C GLY A 333 -17.33 5.61 19.94
N GLN A 334 -17.76 4.58 19.22
CA GLN A 334 -17.06 3.29 19.16
C GLN A 334 -15.90 3.29 18.16
N ALA A 335 -15.96 4.13 17.13
CA ALA A 335 -14.89 4.28 16.16
C ALA A 335 -13.81 5.24 16.68
N LEU A 336 -12.56 4.94 16.43
CA LEU A 336 -11.41 5.82 16.71
C LEU A 336 -11.33 6.34 18.16
N PRO A 337 -11.55 5.52 19.19
CA PRO A 337 -11.66 5.97 20.57
C PRO A 337 -10.39 6.63 21.12
N ALA A 338 -9.23 6.35 20.54
CA ALA A 338 -7.95 6.97 20.90
C ALA A 338 -7.93 8.50 20.70
N TRP A 339 -8.78 9.04 19.83
CA TRP A 339 -8.79 10.44 19.44
C TRP A 339 -9.90 11.26 20.09
N ARG A 340 -10.76 10.63 20.89
CA ARG A 340 -12.00 11.24 21.40
C ARG A 340 -11.76 12.51 22.20
N ASP A 341 -10.74 12.52 23.03
CA ASP A 341 -10.41 13.65 23.92
C ASP A 341 -9.29 14.52 23.37
N VAL A 342 -8.80 14.21 22.16
CA VAL A 342 -7.63 14.88 21.56
C VAL A 342 -8.03 15.85 20.44
N VAL A 343 -9.10 15.53 19.71
CA VAL A 343 -9.60 16.34 18.60
C VAL A 343 -11.11 16.60 18.73
N PRO A 344 -11.66 17.62 18.05
CA PRO A 344 -13.12 17.76 17.95
C PRO A 344 -13.76 16.47 17.44
N TYR A 345 -14.62 15.88 18.27
CA TYR A 345 -15.18 14.55 18.04
C TYR A 345 -16.68 14.56 18.26
N ALA A 346 -17.45 14.22 17.24
CA ALA A 346 -18.90 14.07 17.31
C ALA A 346 -19.26 12.60 17.43
N ALA A 347 -20.00 12.22 18.47
CA ALA A 347 -20.47 10.85 18.73
C ALA A 347 -21.97 10.72 18.51
N GLY A 348 -22.35 9.75 17.68
CA GLY A 348 -23.75 9.55 17.29
C GLY A 348 -24.18 10.41 16.11
N VAL A 349 -25.31 10.04 15.52
CA VAL A 349 -25.76 10.59 14.24
C VAL A 349 -26.16 12.06 14.35
N ASP A 350 -26.85 12.45 15.42
CA ASP A 350 -27.37 13.81 15.60
C ASP A 350 -26.24 14.81 15.82
N GLU A 351 -25.26 14.45 16.65
CA GLU A 351 -24.08 15.28 16.86
C GLU A 351 -23.23 15.38 15.59
N CYS A 352 -23.04 14.28 14.87
CA CYS A 352 -22.39 14.30 13.56
C CYS A 352 -23.08 15.23 12.56
N MET A 353 -24.40 15.23 12.51
CA MET A 353 -25.17 16.15 11.67
C MET A 353 -24.99 17.61 12.08
N THR A 354 -24.91 17.87 13.38
CA THR A 354 -24.67 19.21 13.92
C THR A 354 -23.28 19.70 13.57
N TYR A 355 -22.25 18.88 13.77
CA TYR A 355 -20.88 19.18 13.34
C TYR A 355 -20.78 19.41 11.83
N LEU A 356 -21.45 18.58 11.04
CA LEU A 356 -21.43 18.71 9.58
C LEU A 356 -22.03 20.03 9.11
N ARG A 357 -23.11 20.52 9.76
CA ARG A 357 -23.67 21.86 9.52
C ARG A 357 -22.72 22.98 9.91
N GLY A 358 -22.07 22.87 11.08
CA GLY A 358 -21.06 23.82 11.55
C GLY A 358 -19.86 23.92 10.61
N LEU A 359 -19.32 22.77 10.18
CA LEU A 359 -18.21 22.68 9.23
C LEU A 359 -18.59 23.25 7.85
N HIS A 360 -19.80 22.97 7.38
CA HIS A 360 -20.32 23.54 6.13
C HIS A 360 -20.41 25.07 6.20
N ALA A 361 -20.95 25.62 7.29
CA ALA A 361 -21.02 27.08 7.50
C ALA A 361 -19.61 27.70 7.59
N ALA A 362 -18.71 27.12 8.37
CA ALA A 362 -17.33 27.58 8.50
C ALA A 362 -16.58 27.56 7.15
N MET A 363 -16.83 26.56 6.30
CA MET A 363 -16.26 26.50 4.96
C MET A 363 -16.66 27.70 4.10
N PHE A 364 -17.93 28.11 4.13
CA PHE A 364 -18.39 29.28 3.39
C PHE A 364 -17.79 30.59 3.94
N GLU A 365 -17.66 30.73 5.25
CA GLU A 365 -17.03 31.91 5.85
C GLU A 365 -15.56 32.00 5.47
N ARG A 366 -14.83 30.90 5.57
CA ARG A 366 -13.44 30.85 5.10
C ARG A 366 -13.32 31.17 3.61
N SER A 367 -14.28 30.71 2.80
CA SER A 367 -14.34 31.07 1.38
C SER A 367 -14.51 32.57 1.16
N ALA A 368 -15.36 33.23 1.96
CA ALA A 368 -15.56 34.68 1.91
C ALA A 368 -14.30 35.44 2.37
N GLU A 369 -13.62 34.98 3.42
CA GLU A 369 -12.34 35.54 3.88
C GLU A 369 -11.30 35.47 2.76
N LEU A 370 -11.08 34.27 2.19
CA LEU A 370 -10.09 34.05 1.12
C LEU A 370 -10.40 34.87 -0.15
N ALA A 371 -11.67 35.13 -0.45
CA ALA A 371 -12.06 36.01 -1.55
C ALA A 371 -11.69 37.49 -1.29
N GLY A 372 -11.53 37.89 -0.03
CA GLY A 372 -11.11 39.25 0.37
C GLY A 372 -9.60 39.47 0.36
N LEU A 373 -8.82 38.43 0.52
CA LEU A 373 -7.37 38.51 0.62
C LEU A 373 -6.69 38.88 -0.71
N HIS A 374 -5.52 39.51 -0.63
CA HIS A 374 -4.67 39.81 -1.79
C HIS A 374 -3.42 38.94 -1.74
N TRP A 375 -2.95 38.47 -2.87
CA TRP A 375 -1.72 37.70 -3.01
C TRP A 375 -0.94 38.09 -4.25
N THR A 376 0.36 37.82 -4.26
CA THR A 376 1.23 38.12 -5.41
C THR A 376 1.43 36.88 -6.26
N HIS A 377 1.08 36.98 -7.55
CA HIS A 377 1.22 35.85 -8.47
C HIS A 377 2.70 35.55 -8.73
N PRO A 378 3.23 34.35 -8.44
CA PRO A 378 4.67 34.07 -8.42
C PRO A 378 5.36 34.23 -9.79
N ARG A 379 4.65 34.02 -10.91
CA ARG A 379 5.24 34.17 -12.25
C ARG A 379 5.18 35.58 -12.80
N SER A 380 4.14 36.35 -12.48
CA SER A 380 3.92 37.67 -13.09
C SER A 380 4.22 38.84 -12.15
N GLY A 381 4.41 38.59 -10.87
CA GLY A 381 4.55 39.63 -9.83
C GLY A 381 3.31 40.50 -9.64
N LYS A 382 2.19 40.19 -10.31
CA LYS A 382 0.96 40.97 -10.18
C LYS A 382 0.25 40.65 -8.88
N ARG A 383 -0.23 41.71 -8.21
CA ARG A 383 -1.12 41.58 -7.05
C ARG A 383 -2.54 41.23 -7.51
N VAL A 384 -3.08 40.12 -6.98
CA VAL A 384 -4.38 39.55 -7.33
C VAL A 384 -5.25 39.54 -6.08
N LYS A 385 -6.54 39.86 -6.23
CA LYS A 385 -7.53 39.75 -5.16
C LYS A 385 -8.24 38.41 -5.25
N GLY A 386 -8.37 37.73 -4.10
CA GLY A 386 -9.10 36.49 -3.94
C GLY A 386 -8.28 35.24 -4.30
N TYR A 387 -8.44 34.23 -3.46
CA TYR A 387 -7.87 32.89 -3.67
C TYR A 387 -8.90 31.98 -4.35
N GLY A 388 -8.55 31.44 -5.50
CA GLY A 388 -9.29 30.35 -6.16
C GLY A 388 -8.70 28.96 -5.89
N PHE A 389 -7.75 28.87 -4.95
CA PHE A 389 -7.00 27.67 -4.59
C PHE A 389 -6.59 27.73 -3.11
N TYR A 390 -6.21 26.61 -2.53
CA TYR A 390 -5.67 26.56 -1.18
C TYR A 390 -4.16 26.28 -1.23
N ASP A 391 -3.38 27.13 -0.57
CA ASP A 391 -1.97 26.92 -0.26
C ASP A 391 -1.68 27.50 1.12
N TYR A 392 -1.25 26.64 2.04
CA TYR A 392 -1.06 26.97 3.45
C TYR A 392 -0.17 28.19 3.67
N TRP A 393 1.01 28.21 3.03
CA TRP A 393 1.99 29.26 3.22
C TRP A 393 1.63 30.57 2.50
N MET A 394 1.08 30.48 1.30
CA MET A 394 0.63 31.67 0.57
C MET A 394 -0.53 32.38 1.28
N ILE A 395 -1.46 31.62 1.85
CA ILE A 395 -2.56 32.18 2.64
C ILE A 395 -2.02 32.81 3.92
N ALA A 396 -1.09 32.13 4.62
CA ALA A 396 -0.43 32.68 5.81
C ALA A 396 0.24 34.02 5.52
N ALA A 397 1.02 34.12 4.45
CA ALA A 397 1.67 35.34 4.03
C ALA A 397 0.66 36.47 3.75
N SER A 398 -0.42 36.19 3.02
CA SER A 398 -1.45 37.21 2.73
C SER A 398 -2.22 37.68 3.97
N ARG A 399 -2.43 36.79 4.95
CA ARG A 399 -3.07 37.16 6.22
C ARG A 399 -2.13 37.99 7.11
N ALA A 400 -0.82 37.67 7.13
CA ALA A 400 0.20 38.48 7.80
C ALA A 400 0.28 39.89 7.17
N GLU A 401 0.31 40.01 5.85
CA GLU A 401 0.24 41.28 5.13
C GLU A 401 -1.04 42.07 5.48
N ALA A 402 -2.18 41.41 5.53
CA ALA A 402 -3.45 42.06 5.93
C ALA A 402 -3.45 42.54 7.37
N ALA A 403 -2.66 41.92 8.25
CA ALA A 403 -2.40 42.39 9.63
C ALA A 403 -1.33 43.50 9.71
N GLY A 404 -0.76 43.90 8.57
CA GLY A 404 0.25 44.98 8.52
C GLY A 404 1.69 44.52 8.77
N LEU A 405 1.96 43.21 8.66
CA LEU A 405 3.29 42.62 8.86
C LEU A 405 3.92 42.28 7.50
N ASP A 406 5.26 42.35 7.45
CA ASP A 406 5.99 41.84 6.30
C ASP A 406 6.26 40.34 6.45
N PRO A 407 5.68 39.47 5.59
CA PRO A 407 5.89 38.02 5.68
C PRO A 407 7.36 37.59 5.53
N ALA A 408 8.19 38.41 4.87
CA ALA A 408 9.61 38.11 4.66
C ALA A 408 10.46 38.32 5.94
N GLU A 409 9.95 39.08 6.92
CA GLU A 409 10.60 39.30 8.19
C GLU A 409 10.18 38.29 9.27
N LEU A 410 9.14 37.48 9.00
CA LEU A 410 8.62 36.47 9.93
C LEU A 410 9.38 35.15 9.80
N THR A 411 9.67 34.55 10.95
CA THR A 411 10.09 33.13 10.97
C THR A 411 8.96 32.21 10.50
N GLU A 412 9.28 31.02 10.11
CA GLU A 412 8.29 30.00 9.67
C GLU A 412 7.23 29.74 10.76
N GLY A 413 7.65 29.68 12.03
CA GLY A 413 6.74 29.49 13.17
C GLY A 413 5.80 30.68 13.39
N GLU A 414 6.29 31.92 13.26
CA GLU A 414 5.47 33.13 13.36
C GLU A 414 4.49 33.23 12.18
N LEU A 415 4.95 32.89 10.97
CA LEU A 415 4.10 32.86 9.78
C LEU A 415 3.00 31.81 9.91
N ALA A 416 3.29 30.62 10.47
CA ALA A 416 2.34 29.57 10.72
C ALA A 416 1.18 29.97 11.65
N ALA A 417 1.37 31.00 12.52
CA ALA A 417 0.29 31.55 13.33
C ALA A 417 -0.81 32.24 12.50
N TYR A 418 -0.46 32.73 11.31
CA TYR A 418 -1.40 33.36 10.37
C TYR A 418 -2.00 32.35 9.39
N ALA A 419 -1.54 31.10 9.38
CA ALA A 419 -2.04 30.09 8.46
C ALA A 419 -3.42 29.56 8.89
N LEU A 420 -4.26 29.29 7.90
CA LEU A 420 -5.48 28.52 8.09
C LEU A 420 -5.14 27.03 8.00
N PRO A 421 -5.32 26.23 9.05
CA PRO A 421 -5.04 24.79 8.97
C PRO A 421 -5.96 24.10 7.97
N ILE A 422 -5.50 22.99 7.40
CA ILE A 422 -6.36 22.08 6.65
C ILE A 422 -7.30 21.42 7.65
N ILE A 423 -8.60 21.57 7.46
CA ILE A 423 -9.61 20.84 8.24
C ILE A 423 -9.81 19.48 7.59
N GLU A 424 -9.41 18.42 8.29
CA GLU A 424 -9.64 17.03 7.84
C GLU A 424 -10.86 16.46 8.54
N ILE A 425 -11.95 16.31 7.78
CA ILE A 425 -13.19 15.69 8.26
C ILE A 425 -13.07 14.18 8.06
N THR A 426 -12.91 13.45 9.14
CA THR A 426 -12.76 11.99 9.15
C THR A 426 -14.08 11.34 9.55
N ILE A 427 -14.58 10.43 8.69
CA ILE A 427 -15.84 9.72 8.91
C ILE A 427 -15.57 8.23 8.79
N ASP A 428 -15.59 7.49 9.90
CA ASP A 428 -15.65 6.03 9.87
C ASP A 428 -17.12 5.59 9.79
N GLU A 429 -17.42 4.51 9.08
CA GLU A 429 -18.77 4.00 8.81
C GLU A 429 -19.74 5.08 8.24
N SER A 430 -19.27 5.80 7.24
CA SER A 430 -20.01 6.91 6.60
C SER A 430 -21.42 6.56 6.07
N PRO A 431 -21.78 5.32 5.68
CA PRO A 431 -23.14 5.00 5.23
C PRO A 431 -24.22 5.31 6.27
N ILE A 432 -23.92 5.21 7.55
CA ILE A 432 -24.86 5.52 8.64
C ILE A 432 -25.21 7.02 8.61
N LEU A 433 -24.21 7.87 8.58
CA LEU A 433 -24.40 9.32 8.51
C LEU A 433 -25.06 9.75 7.19
N LEU A 434 -24.64 9.15 6.07
CA LEU A 434 -25.14 9.50 4.74
C LEU A 434 -26.58 9.02 4.46
N ALA A 435 -27.12 8.14 5.30
CA ALA A 435 -28.53 7.79 5.28
C ALA A 435 -29.43 8.93 5.83
N MET A 436 -28.88 9.89 6.56
CA MET A 436 -29.61 11.00 7.15
C MET A 436 -29.98 12.03 6.09
N LYS A 437 -31.22 12.54 6.21
CA LYS A 437 -31.74 13.57 5.31
C LYS A 437 -30.87 14.83 5.38
N GLY A 438 -30.33 15.25 4.24
CA GLY A 438 -29.51 16.44 4.11
C GLY A 438 -28.00 16.19 4.24
N ALA A 439 -27.55 15.13 4.89
CA ALA A 439 -26.11 14.83 5.02
C ALA A 439 -25.39 14.71 3.67
N PRO A 440 -25.93 13.97 2.67
CA PRO A 440 -25.28 13.89 1.36
C PRO A 440 -25.10 15.23 0.66
N ALA A 441 -26.08 16.15 0.82
CA ALA A 441 -26.02 17.48 0.21
C ALA A 441 -24.93 18.35 0.87
N LEU A 442 -24.90 18.40 2.20
CA LEU A 442 -23.86 19.13 2.96
C LEU A 442 -22.47 18.63 2.63
N LEU A 443 -22.28 17.31 2.63
CA LEU A 443 -20.98 16.70 2.31
C LEU A 443 -20.58 16.96 0.85
N LEU A 444 -21.53 16.93 -0.08
CA LEU A 444 -21.29 17.24 -1.48
C LEU A 444 -20.77 18.66 -1.68
N ASP A 445 -21.36 19.64 -0.99
CA ASP A 445 -20.90 21.04 -1.04
C ASP A 445 -19.48 21.15 -0.46
N ILE A 446 -19.18 20.47 0.66
CA ILE A 446 -17.84 20.44 1.23
C ILE A 446 -16.85 19.81 0.25
N LEU A 447 -17.19 18.73 -0.44
CA LEU A 447 -16.31 18.10 -1.44
C LEU A 447 -16.06 19.00 -2.65
N LYS A 448 -17.08 19.74 -3.12
CA LYS A 448 -16.96 20.63 -4.28
C LYS A 448 -16.15 21.89 -3.98
N LEU A 449 -16.45 22.54 -2.89
CA LEU A 449 -15.92 23.87 -2.54
C LEU A 449 -14.72 23.79 -1.59
N GLY A 450 -14.74 22.84 -0.66
CA GLY A 450 -13.73 22.68 0.40
C GLY A 450 -12.31 22.51 -0.13
N ARG A 451 -12.15 21.89 -1.29
CA ARG A 451 -10.82 21.72 -1.91
C ARG A 451 -10.04 23.03 -2.03
N LYS A 452 -10.72 24.14 -2.33
CA LYS A 452 -10.10 25.45 -2.56
C LYS A 452 -9.91 26.26 -1.29
N VAL A 453 -10.50 25.83 -0.18
CA VAL A 453 -10.48 26.55 1.10
C VAL A 453 -9.90 25.71 2.24
N GLY A 454 -9.27 24.58 1.93
CA GLY A 454 -8.57 23.76 2.91
C GLY A 454 -9.47 22.83 3.72
N PHE A 455 -10.65 22.43 3.22
CA PHE A 455 -11.48 21.41 3.84
C PHE A 455 -11.34 20.09 3.08
N ARG A 456 -10.80 19.09 3.74
CA ARG A 456 -10.53 17.75 3.22
C ARG A 456 -11.48 16.75 3.89
N VAL A 457 -11.95 15.77 3.14
CA VAL A 457 -12.76 14.67 3.66
C VAL A 457 -12.01 13.36 3.49
N ARG A 458 -11.96 12.57 4.56
CA ARG A 458 -11.53 11.17 4.58
C ARG A 458 -12.69 10.33 5.10
N LEU A 459 -13.20 9.43 4.29
CA LEU A 459 -14.33 8.60 4.70
C LEU A 459 -14.11 7.12 4.37
N ALA A 460 -14.68 6.25 5.22
CA ALA A 460 -14.70 4.82 5.01
C ALA A 460 -16.09 4.33 4.64
N VAL A 461 -16.10 3.33 3.73
CA VAL A 461 -17.31 2.61 3.29
C VAL A 461 -16.97 1.13 3.15
N GLN A 462 -17.98 0.27 3.20
CA GLN A 462 -17.77 -1.14 2.86
C GLN A 462 -17.63 -1.31 1.34
N VAL A 463 -18.48 -0.63 0.58
CA VAL A 463 -18.47 -0.62 -0.89
C VAL A 463 -18.76 0.80 -1.38
N PRO A 464 -17.97 1.40 -2.28
CA PRO A 464 -18.22 2.76 -2.76
C PRO A 464 -19.36 2.79 -3.79
N SER A 465 -20.51 2.26 -3.39
CA SER A 465 -21.74 2.25 -4.17
C SER A 465 -22.52 3.56 -4.00
N ILE A 466 -23.33 3.90 -5.00
CA ILE A 466 -24.22 5.07 -4.91
C ILE A 466 -25.14 4.96 -3.69
N LYS A 467 -25.62 3.74 -3.37
CA LYS A 467 -26.50 3.49 -2.23
C LYS A 467 -25.82 3.82 -0.89
N GLU A 468 -24.62 3.34 -0.66
CA GLU A 468 -23.86 3.61 0.57
C GLU A 468 -23.42 5.06 0.70
N LEU A 469 -23.36 5.77 -0.43
CA LEU A 469 -23.05 7.20 -0.48
C LEU A 469 -24.32 8.06 -0.54
N GLY A 470 -25.38 7.67 0.17
CA GLY A 470 -26.60 8.44 0.36
C GLY A 470 -27.43 8.65 -0.92
N GLY A 471 -27.29 7.77 -1.91
CA GLY A 471 -28.03 7.87 -3.19
C GLY A 471 -27.42 8.86 -4.19
N SER A 472 -26.29 9.52 -3.89
CA SER A 472 -25.68 10.56 -4.72
C SER A 472 -24.59 10.00 -5.65
N GLY A 473 -24.89 9.94 -6.94
CA GLY A 473 -23.91 9.60 -7.97
C GLY A 473 -22.79 10.64 -8.12
N GLU A 474 -23.11 11.91 -7.86
CA GLU A 474 -22.15 13.01 -7.92
C GLU A 474 -21.14 12.94 -6.77
N LEU A 475 -21.62 12.70 -5.53
CA LEU A 475 -20.78 12.50 -4.36
C LEU A 475 -19.80 11.34 -4.60
N ARG A 476 -20.29 10.22 -5.12
CA ARG A 476 -19.43 9.08 -5.50
C ARG A 476 -18.39 9.50 -6.54
N SER A 477 -18.80 10.21 -7.59
CA SER A 477 -17.90 10.59 -8.69
C SER A 477 -16.73 11.45 -8.20
N ILE A 478 -16.98 12.40 -7.30
CA ILE A 478 -15.95 13.28 -6.74
C ILE A 478 -14.99 12.47 -5.85
N LEU A 479 -15.50 11.58 -5.00
CA LEU A 479 -14.70 10.77 -4.09
C LEU A 479 -13.80 9.78 -4.84
N VAL A 480 -14.33 9.05 -5.82
CA VAL A 480 -13.52 8.11 -6.61
C VAL A 480 -12.58 8.80 -7.62
N GLY A 481 -12.78 10.09 -7.87
CA GLY A 481 -11.84 10.95 -8.62
C GLY A 481 -10.73 11.54 -7.74
N GLY A 482 -10.79 11.34 -6.43
CA GLY A 482 -9.76 11.72 -5.45
C GLY A 482 -8.76 10.60 -5.19
N ASN A 483 -8.31 10.49 -3.92
CA ASN A 483 -7.56 9.32 -3.47
C ASN A 483 -8.52 8.17 -3.18
N VAL A 484 -8.23 7.01 -3.73
CA VAL A 484 -9.00 5.79 -3.49
C VAL A 484 -8.07 4.72 -2.95
N ILE A 485 -8.41 4.18 -1.78
CA ILE A 485 -7.75 3.03 -1.19
C ILE A 485 -8.81 1.94 -1.02
N CYS A 486 -8.61 0.82 -1.68
CA CYS A 486 -9.58 -0.26 -1.70
C CYS A 486 -8.96 -1.56 -1.20
N PHE A 487 -9.29 -1.92 0.03
CA PHE A 487 -8.96 -3.22 0.60
C PHE A 487 -9.86 -4.32 0.03
N ARG A 488 -9.68 -5.55 0.49
CA ARG A 488 -10.50 -6.67 0.05
C ARG A 488 -12.00 -6.39 0.25
N THR A 489 -12.79 -6.61 -0.80
CA THR A 489 -14.26 -6.54 -0.77
C THR A 489 -14.90 -7.92 -0.62
N GLY A 490 -16.16 -7.95 -0.22
CA GLY A 490 -16.89 -9.19 0.05
C GLY A 490 -17.31 -9.97 -1.19
N ASP A 491 -17.61 -9.27 -2.28
CA ASP A 491 -18.22 -9.86 -3.49
C ASP A 491 -17.62 -9.29 -4.80
N LYS A 492 -18.00 -9.91 -5.91
CA LYS A 492 -17.58 -9.50 -7.25
C LYS A 492 -18.31 -8.26 -7.78
N VAL A 493 -19.51 -7.97 -7.27
CA VAL A 493 -20.32 -6.83 -7.72
C VAL A 493 -19.64 -5.52 -7.33
N SER A 494 -18.90 -5.53 -6.21
CA SER A 494 -18.09 -4.41 -5.74
C SER A 494 -16.90 -4.05 -6.63
N ASN A 495 -16.47 -4.97 -7.51
CA ASN A 495 -15.38 -4.71 -8.43
C ASN A 495 -15.75 -3.58 -9.41
N GLY A 496 -14.82 -2.69 -9.65
CA GLY A 496 -15.01 -1.51 -10.50
C GLY A 496 -15.76 -0.36 -9.82
N MET A 497 -16.43 -0.55 -8.66
CA MET A 497 -17.11 0.54 -7.96
C MET A 497 -16.12 1.57 -7.38
N ALA A 498 -14.90 1.14 -7.02
CA ALA A 498 -13.84 2.00 -6.56
C ALA A 498 -13.06 2.70 -7.69
N ASN A 499 -13.43 2.48 -8.95
CA ASN A 499 -12.70 2.98 -10.13
C ASN A 499 -11.20 2.61 -10.14
N ILE A 500 -10.88 1.41 -9.64
CA ILE A 500 -9.53 0.84 -9.66
C ILE A 500 -9.51 -0.26 -10.73
N PRO A 501 -8.48 -0.34 -11.59
CA PRO A 501 -8.36 -1.36 -12.63
C PRO A 501 -7.97 -2.74 -12.07
N ALA A 502 -8.46 -3.05 -10.88
CA ALA A 502 -8.18 -4.25 -10.11
C ALA A 502 -9.47 -4.78 -9.49
N ASN A 503 -9.48 -6.07 -9.16
CA ASN A 503 -10.63 -6.71 -8.50
C ASN A 503 -10.31 -6.94 -7.02
N PRO A 504 -10.72 -6.06 -6.11
CA PRO A 504 -10.38 -6.18 -4.68
C PRO A 504 -10.89 -7.47 -4.02
N ASN A 505 -11.97 -8.07 -4.51
CA ASN A 505 -12.48 -9.35 -4.01
C ASN A 505 -11.57 -10.54 -4.29
N GLU A 506 -10.61 -10.41 -5.22
CA GLU A 506 -9.62 -11.44 -5.54
C GLU A 506 -8.47 -11.50 -4.54
N LEU A 507 -8.34 -10.50 -3.66
CA LEU A 507 -7.32 -10.47 -2.64
C LEU A 507 -7.53 -11.63 -1.65
N PRO A 508 -6.47 -12.36 -1.25
CA PRO A 508 -6.55 -13.46 -0.33
C PRO A 508 -7.05 -13.00 1.04
N LYS A 509 -7.83 -13.83 1.75
CA LYS A 509 -8.25 -13.57 3.13
C LYS A 509 -7.14 -13.83 4.13
N PHE A 510 -6.27 -14.78 3.83
CA PHE A 510 -5.19 -15.21 4.71
C PHE A 510 -3.91 -15.36 3.91
N TRP A 511 -2.80 -15.03 4.56
CA TRP A 511 -1.47 -15.37 4.10
C TRP A 511 -1.26 -16.89 4.17
N ARG A 512 -0.19 -17.39 3.53
CA ARG A 512 0.17 -18.83 3.58
C ARG A 512 0.43 -19.34 4.99
N ASN A 513 0.82 -18.47 5.91
CA ASN A 513 1.04 -18.76 7.33
C ASN A 513 -0.26 -18.74 8.16
N GLY A 514 -1.43 -18.62 7.55
CA GLY A 514 -2.73 -18.58 8.21
C GLY A 514 -3.12 -17.24 8.86
N LYS A 515 -2.23 -16.23 8.86
CA LYS A 515 -2.56 -14.89 9.37
C LYS A 515 -3.48 -14.14 8.39
N PRO A 516 -4.42 -13.31 8.88
CA PRO A 516 -5.29 -12.51 8.03
C PRO A 516 -4.49 -11.45 7.25
N THR A 517 -4.97 -11.12 6.04
CA THR A 517 -4.31 -10.14 5.15
C THR A 517 -4.78 -8.71 5.42
N VAL A 518 -4.78 -8.30 6.68
CA VAL A 518 -5.18 -6.94 7.08
C VAL A 518 -4.27 -5.90 6.41
N GLY A 519 -4.87 -4.84 5.90
CA GLY A 519 -4.16 -3.76 5.19
C GLY A 519 -3.75 -4.09 3.76
N LEU A 520 -4.05 -5.29 3.24
CA LEU A 520 -3.78 -5.64 1.85
C LEU A 520 -4.87 -5.06 0.94
N GLY A 521 -4.49 -4.28 -0.05
CA GLY A 521 -5.40 -3.55 -0.91
C GLY A 521 -4.77 -3.09 -2.22
N PHE A 522 -5.44 -2.13 -2.83
CA PHE A 522 -4.99 -1.35 -3.99
C PHE A 522 -5.15 0.13 -3.69
N ALA A 523 -4.31 0.97 -4.27
CA ALA A 523 -4.35 2.40 -4.07
C ALA A 523 -4.25 3.17 -5.39
N ALA A 524 -5.15 4.15 -5.55
CA ALA A 524 -5.09 5.18 -6.60
C ALA A 524 -5.10 6.54 -5.88
N THR A 525 -3.93 7.07 -5.55
CA THR A 525 -3.77 8.14 -4.57
C THR A 525 -3.14 9.43 -5.12
N GLY A 526 -3.06 9.56 -6.44
CA GLY A 526 -2.48 10.74 -7.08
C GLY A 526 -0.98 10.91 -6.81
N ASP A 527 -0.27 9.82 -6.47
CA ASP A 527 1.19 9.80 -6.43
C ASP A 527 1.79 10.13 -7.81
N ALA A 528 3.05 10.52 -7.85
CA ALA A 528 3.76 10.84 -9.09
C ALA A 528 3.85 9.63 -10.04
N VAL A 529 3.87 8.42 -9.49
CA VAL A 529 3.87 7.16 -10.24
C VAL A 529 2.71 6.30 -9.73
N PRO A 530 1.48 6.47 -10.26
CA PRO A 530 0.33 5.71 -9.83
C PRO A 530 0.42 4.25 -10.30
N ARG A 531 0.22 3.30 -9.38
CA ARG A 531 0.22 1.86 -9.67
C ARG A 531 -1.07 1.19 -9.17
N PRO A 532 -2.25 1.63 -9.65
CA PRO A 532 -3.53 1.21 -9.11
C PRO A 532 -3.89 -0.26 -9.40
N SER A 533 -3.15 -0.92 -10.28
CA SER A 533 -3.31 -2.35 -10.58
C SER A 533 -2.41 -3.26 -9.73
N VAL A 534 -1.45 -2.70 -9.00
CA VAL A 534 -0.52 -3.44 -8.16
C VAL A 534 -1.05 -3.51 -6.73
N THR A 535 -0.99 -4.69 -6.12
CA THR A 535 -1.36 -4.85 -4.71
C THR A 535 -0.44 -4.03 -3.82
N MET A 536 -0.98 -3.44 -2.79
CA MET A 536 -0.20 -2.76 -1.74
C MET A 536 -0.56 -3.31 -0.38
N ARG A 537 0.27 -3.08 0.63
CA ARG A 537 -0.09 -3.24 2.03
C ARG A 537 0.11 -1.93 2.76
N ALA A 538 -0.93 -1.49 3.47
CA ALA A 538 -0.85 -0.34 4.35
C ALA A 538 0.07 -0.63 5.54
N ASP A 539 0.85 0.37 5.93
CA ASP A 539 1.57 0.38 7.20
C ASP A 539 0.53 0.55 8.33
N TYR A 540 0.89 0.34 9.57
CA TYR A 540 -0.04 0.44 10.71
C TYR A 540 0.62 1.10 11.91
N VAL A 541 -0.19 1.64 12.81
CA VAL A 541 0.23 2.13 14.11
C VAL A 541 -0.05 1.05 15.15
N ASP A 542 0.94 0.70 15.95
CA ASP A 542 0.83 -0.37 16.95
C ASP A 542 -0.03 0.06 18.14
N ASP A 543 0.20 1.28 18.61
CA ASP A 543 -0.53 1.87 19.74
C ASP A 543 -0.99 3.30 19.40
N PRO A 544 -2.19 3.45 18.80
CA PRO A 544 -2.74 4.75 18.50
C PRO A 544 -3.10 5.57 19.76
N TYR A 545 -3.35 4.93 20.91
CA TYR A 545 -3.68 5.62 22.16
C TYR A 545 -2.49 6.39 22.71
N SER A 546 -1.35 5.71 22.90
CA SER A 546 -0.13 6.38 23.35
C SER A 546 0.29 7.49 22.39
N TYR A 547 0.14 7.26 21.08
CA TYR A 547 0.48 8.28 20.10
C TYR A 547 -0.44 9.51 20.20
N ALA A 548 -1.75 9.31 20.34
CA ALA A 548 -2.73 10.38 20.42
C ALA A 548 -2.53 11.24 21.70
N GLU A 549 -2.20 10.61 22.83
CA GLU A 549 -1.91 11.31 24.10
C GLU A 549 -0.66 12.20 23.99
N GLU A 550 0.37 11.78 23.28
CA GLU A 550 1.64 12.50 23.13
C GLU A 550 1.62 13.51 21.97
N ALA A 551 0.72 13.36 21.01
CA ALA A 551 0.69 14.14 19.79
C ALA A 551 0.24 15.59 20.06
N GLN A 552 1.00 16.56 19.53
CA GLN A 552 0.58 17.95 19.48
C GLN A 552 -0.32 18.19 18.27
N VAL A 553 -1.59 17.81 18.38
CA VAL A 553 -2.53 17.94 17.27
C VAL A 553 -2.90 19.41 17.05
N ARG A 554 -2.85 19.85 15.80
CA ARG A 554 -3.30 21.19 15.42
C ARG A 554 -4.79 21.32 15.63
N ALA A 555 -5.22 22.32 16.42
CA ALA A 555 -6.62 22.65 16.58
C ALA A 555 -7.19 23.32 15.31
N PRO A 556 -8.50 23.19 15.04
CA PRO A 556 -9.18 24.03 14.08
C PRO A 556 -8.99 25.52 14.40
N ASP A 557 -9.07 26.38 13.39
CA ASP A 557 -9.04 27.82 13.63
C ASP A 557 -10.30 28.31 14.35
N ASP A 558 -10.19 29.50 14.98
CA ASP A 558 -11.25 30.07 15.81
C ASP A 558 -12.60 30.19 15.07
N GLY A 559 -12.58 30.46 13.76
CA GLY A 559 -13.79 30.54 12.95
C GLY A 559 -14.52 29.21 12.83
N VAL A 560 -13.78 28.11 12.61
CA VAL A 560 -14.32 26.75 12.56
C VAL A 560 -14.85 26.33 13.93
N THR A 561 -14.06 26.51 14.98
CA THR A 561 -14.44 26.20 16.37
C THR A 561 -15.69 26.96 16.78
N TRP A 562 -15.71 28.26 16.54
CA TRP A 562 -16.87 29.10 16.86
C TRP A 562 -18.16 28.66 16.13
N ARG A 563 -18.06 28.23 14.87
CA ARG A 563 -19.21 27.76 14.12
C ARG A 563 -19.76 26.43 14.62
N ILE A 564 -18.89 25.50 14.95
CA ILE A 564 -19.29 24.24 15.57
C ILE A 564 -20.00 24.53 16.90
N ASP A 565 -19.41 25.31 17.78
CA ASP A 565 -19.97 25.68 19.08
C ASP A 565 -21.31 26.41 18.97
N LYS A 566 -21.43 27.32 18.01
CA LYS A 566 -22.70 28.04 17.75
C LYS A 566 -23.83 27.11 17.34
N VAL A 567 -23.55 26.15 16.44
CA VAL A 567 -24.56 25.21 15.97
C VAL A 567 -24.92 24.21 17.06
N LEU A 568 -23.94 23.77 17.88
CA LEU A 568 -24.19 22.95 19.06
C LEU A 568 -25.11 23.65 20.06
N LYS A 569 -24.80 24.87 20.44
CA LYS A 569 -25.63 25.67 21.36
C LYS A 569 -27.05 25.92 20.85
N GLN A 570 -27.21 26.13 19.54
CA GLN A 570 -28.51 26.26 18.92
C GLN A 570 -29.28 24.94 18.96
N ALA A 571 -28.64 23.81 18.68
CA ALA A 571 -29.25 22.49 18.75
C ALA A 571 -29.70 22.14 20.18
N ASP A 572 -28.87 22.48 21.18
CA ASP A 572 -29.23 22.28 22.59
C ASP A 572 -30.44 23.14 22.99
N ALA A 573 -30.50 24.39 22.55
CA ALA A 573 -31.62 25.27 22.79
C ALA A 573 -32.90 24.75 22.11
N ASP A 574 -32.81 24.33 20.84
CA ASP A 574 -33.95 23.76 20.09
C ASP A 574 -34.42 22.44 20.76
N ALA A 575 -33.50 21.61 21.27
CA ALA A 575 -33.85 20.39 22.00
C ALA A 575 -34.53 20.69 23.33
N ALA A 576 -34.07 21.70 24.07
CA ALA A 576 -34.69 22.15 25.32
C ALA A 576 -36.10 22.69 25.10
N ASP A 577 -36.28 23.49 24.03
CA ASP A 577 -37.60 24.02 23.64
C ASP A 577 -38.58 22.89 23.24
N LEU A 578 -38.09 21.88 22.51
CA LEU A 578 -38.89 20.70 22.15
C LEU A 578 -39.28 19.88 23.39
N GLN A 579 -38.38 19.71 24.34
CA GLN A 579 -38.66 19.02 25.61
C GLN A 579 -39.66 19.78 26.45
N ALA A 580 -39.53 21.11 26.53
CA ALA A 580 -40.52 21.96 27.23
C ALA A 580 -41.91 21.87 26.60
N GLN A 581 -42.00 21.95 25.25
CA GLN A 581 -43.28 21.78 24.53
C GLN A 581 -43.88 20.39 24.74
N ALA A 582 -43.04 19.32 24.75
CA ALA A 582 -43.52 17.96 25.00
C ALA A 582 -44.02 17.81 26.45
N ALA A 583 -43.34 18.43 27.43
CA ALA A 583 -43.77 18.44 28.81
C ALA A 583 -45.12 19.19 28.99
N ASP A 584 -45.29 20.36 28.37
CA ASP A 584 -46.54 21.10 28.37
C ASP A 584 -47.68 20.31 27.72
N GLN A 585 -47.42 19.68 26.58
CA GLN A 585 -48.43 18.80 25.96
C GLN A 585 -48.79 17.60 26.83
N ALA A 586 -47.82 16.98 27.49
CA ALA A 586 -48.09 15.88 28.43
C ALA A 586 -48.96 16.35 29.61
N GLN A 587 -48.68 17.56 30.12
CA GLN A 587 -49.48 18.16 31.19
C GLN A 587 -50.93 18.42 30.77
N VAL A 588 -51.14 18.96 29.57
CA VAL A 588 -52.49 19.13 28.99
C VAL A 588 -53.22 17.79 28.84
N GLN A 589 -52.54 16.77 28.31
CA GLN A 589 -53.10 15.42 28.18
C GLN A 589 -53.51 14.81 29.51
N LEU A 590 -52.66 14.91 30.55
CA LEU A 590 -52.95 14.42 31.88
C LEU A 590 -54.12 15.15 32.52
N GLY A 591 -54.18 16.47 32.34
CA GLY A 591 -55.30 17.29 32.83
C GLY A 591 -56.61 16.93 32.13
N ILE A 592 -56.64 16.73 30.82
CA ILE A 592 -57.82 16.25 30.08
C ILE A 592 -58.25 14.87 30.59
N LEU A 593 -57.34 13.94 30.79
CA LEU A 593 -57.68 12.62 31.35
C LEU A 593 -58.23 12.68 32.77
N ALA A 594 -57.77 13.64 33.58
CA ALA A 594 -58.34 13.91 34.93
C ALA A 594 -59.75 14.53 34.84
N MET A 595 -60.00 15.45 33.94
CA MET A 595 -61.30 16.07 33.70
C MET A 595 -62.34 15.07 33.16
N LEU A 596 -61.89 14.01 32.50
CA LEU A 596 -62.72 12.93 31.96
C LEU A 596 -63.03 11.84 32.99
N ALA A 597 -62.97 12.14 34.30
CA ALA A 597 -63.55 11.27 35.33
C ALA A 597 -65.05 11.01 35.10
N ARG A 598 -65.74 11.89 34.35
CA ARG A 598 -67.05 11.69 33.75
C ARG A 598 -66.98 12.10 32.26
N PRO A 599 -67.79 11.46 31.41
CA PRO A 599 -67.86 11.84 29.99
C PRO A 599 -68.20 13.32 29.80
N LYS A 600 -67.48 14.02 28.89
CA LYS A 600 -67.66 15.42 28.60
C LYS A 600 -67.62 15.67 27.08
N THR A 601 -68.26 16.72 26.63
CA THR A 601 -68.06 17.22 25.24
C THR A 601 -66.75 17.97 25.13
N ALA A 602 -66.23 18.11 23.89
CA ALA A 602 -65.05 18.92 23.65
C ALA A 602 -65.24 20.38 24.08
N GLY A 603 -66.46 20.93 23.88
CA GLY A 603 -66.84 22.27 24.31
C GLY A 603 -66.80 22.45 25.85
N GLN A 604 -67.21 21.43 26.63
CA GLN A 604 -67.11 21.46 28.09
C GLN A 604 -65.65 21.42 28.54
N LEU A 605 -64.81 20.60 27.89
CA LEU A 605 -63.38 20.54 28.21
C LEU A 605 -62.69 21.92 27.94
N ILE A 606 -63.06 22.57 26.87
CA ILE A 606 -62.56 23.91 26.52
C ILE A 606 -63.04 24.96 27.55
N SER A 607 -64.31 24.92 27.94
CA SER A 607 -64.90 25.93 28.87
C SER A 607 -64.43 25.77 30.33
N GLU A 608 -64.06 24.56 30.74
CA GLU A 608 -63.66 24.24 32.13
C GLU A 608 -62.14 24.25 32.31
N SER A 609 -61.37 24.33 31.26
CA SER A 609 -59.90 24.35 31.32
C SER A 609 -59.31 25.74 31.21
N THR A 610 -58.05 25.87 31.57
CA THR A 610 -57.25 27.08 31.41
C THR A 610 -56.37 27.05 30.16
N TRP A 611 -56.39 25.95 29.41
CA TRP A 611 -55.59 25.76 28.20
C TRP A 611 -56.25 26.37 26.98
N LYS A 612 -55.44 26.67 25.95
CA LYS A 612 -56.00 27.18 24.69
C LYS A 612 -56.79 26.10 23.96
N PRO A 613 -57.87 26.48 23.24
CA PRO A 613 -58.67 25.53 22.49
C PRO A 613 -57.89 24.66 21.53
N SER A 614 -56.84 25.19 20.89
CA SER A 614 -55.95 24.46 19.99
C SER A 614 -55.18 23.35 20.72
N GLU A 615 -54.65 23.65 21.92
CA GLU A 615 -53.90 22.70 22.73
C GLU A 615 -54.78 21.53 23.19
N ILE A 616 -56.02 21.81 23.50
CA ILE A 616 -57.01 20.77 23.87
C ILE A 616 -57.34 19.88 22.66
N VAL A 617 -57.57 20.48 21.49
CA VAL A 617 -57.87 19.73 20.25
C VAL A 617 -56.71 18.82 19.86
N ASP A 618 -55.46 19.33 19.91
CA ASP A 618 -54.26 18.54 19.64
C ASP A 618 -54.07 17.41 20.65
N ALA A 619 -54.24 17.68 21.93
CA ALA A 619 -54.16 16.67 22.98
C ALA A 619 -55.27 15.60 22.87
N LEU A 620 -56.48 15.97 22.52
CA LEU A 620 -57.58 15.02 22.26
C LEU A 620 -57.26 14.10 21.09
N LYS A 621 -56.69 14.64 20.01
CA LYS A 621 -56.25 13.84 18.86
C LYS A 621 -55.22 12.82 19.26
N VAL A 622 -54.15 13.24 19.97
CA VAL A 622 -53.08 12.34 20.45
C VAL A 622 -53.61 11.27 21.39
N LEU A 623 -54.53 11.64 22.31
CA LEU A 623 -55.12 10.70 23.25
C LEU A 623 -56.05 9.69 22.55
N THR A 624 -56.75 10.10 21.48
CA THR A 624 -57.58 9.22 20.64
C THR A 624 -56.74 8.24 19.86
N ASP A 625 -55.70 8.73 19.20
CA ASP A 625 -54.74 7.90 18.44
C ASP A 625 -54.02 6.89 19.36
N ALA A 626 -53.76 7.26 20.61
CA ALA A 626 -53.19 6.40 21.64
C ALA A 626 -54.19 5.44 22.28
N GLY A 627 -55.48 5.49 21.87
CA GLY A 627 -56.55 4.65 22.40
C GLY A 627 -56.91 4.92 23.88
N LYS A 628 -56.50 6.07 24.44
CA LYS A 628 -56.74 6.43 25.85
C LYS A 628 -58.09 7.11 26.05
N ILE A 629 -58.72 7.62 25.03
CA ILE A 629 -60.06 8.19 25.01
C ILE A 629 -60.87 7.66 23.81
N ARG A 630 -62.20 7.66 23.94
CA ARG A 630 -63.11 7.29 22.85
C ARG A 630 -64.25 8.32 22.76
N GLU A 631 -64.59 8.72 21.60
CA GLU A 631 -65.75 9.59 21.34
C GLU A 631 -66.97 8.73 20.97
N THR A 632 -68.10 9.01 21.59
CA THR A 632 -69.38 8.32 21.36
C THR A 632 -70.50 9.33 21.54
N GLN A 633 -71.29 9.59 20.51
CA GLN A 633 -72.42 10.56 20.50
C GLN A 633 -72.02 11.94 21.04
N ASP A 634 -70.97 12.54 20.51
CA ASP A 634 -70.38 13.82 20.92
C ASP A 634 -69.82 13.89 22.34
N LEU A 635 -69.79 12.77 23.07
CA LEU A 635 -69.15 12.67 24.38
C LEU A 635 -67.84 11.92 24.31
N ILE A 636 -66.80 12.49 24.95
CA ILE A 636 -65.47 11.93 25.06
C ILE A 636 -65.40 11.13 26.39
N HIS A 637 -65.03 9.87 26.27
CA HIS A 637 -64.90 8.95 27.39
C HIS A 637 -63.43 8.56 27.59
N LYS A 638 -63.00 8.51 28.85
CA LYS A 638 -61.71 7.88 29.19
C LYS A 638 -61.85 6.38 29.02
N VAL A 639 -60.93 5.76 28.34
CA VAL A 639 -60.83 4.30 28.22
C VAL A 639 -60.13 3.80 29.47
N GLU A 640 -60.81 2.99 30.29
CA GLU A 640 -60.19 2.29 31.40
C GLU A 640 -59.40 1.11 30.84
N THR A 641 -58.08 1.13 31.07
CA THR A 641 -57.16 0.05 30.70
C THR A 641 -57.05 -0.94 31.84
#